data_d918bba538e923ba7c1db98f224347fa
#
_entry.id   d918bba538e923ba7c1db98f224347fa
#
_cell.length_a   1.000
_cell.length_b   1.000
_cell.length_c   1.000
_cell.angle_alpha   90.00
_cell.angle_beta   90.00
_cell.angle_gamma   90.00
#
_symmetry.space_group_name_H-M   'P 1'
#
loop_
_entity.id
_entity.type
_entity.pdbx_description
1 polymer ?
#
loop_
_entity_poly.entity_id
_entity_poly.type
_entity_poly.pdbx_seq_one_letter_code
_entity_poly.pdbx_strand_id
1 'polypeptide(L)'
;MHNTDSLPRRGETSAGLRLFFLLAALLIPAAPGRGATIGGSVPPPLPLLPRSNWWNLDISNAPVDPGSASFIAFIAAGGAGGMHPDFGGEVSPGSVAIYGFPYVVVSGSQAKKAVTFLYWDESDGVDYATHQGTPFYPIPDEAITQPHWIEGGKSGTNGTTGDRHMLILDQDEKALYELYALQWDAANSRWKAGSGAFWDLTSNGRRPDTWTSADAAGLAILPGLVRYDEVYGPGEIEHAFRVTLRDSNGYVYPASHDAGSQVGALPMGARLRLKASRDISGFDPAIQKIFRAMKKYGLIMADNGTDLYVSGTFDTRWDNGILNPAFGAIAPSDFEVVKLGYMPQVAGSLAVDAHAGAGTVSDANGVLEPGESVLVEPTWTYQGTAAATLTGVASALAGPAGAGYTLADASASYGAVPAVATGDGATVDCRSATGDCYRVGVSNPAARPAAHWDTTFNETLSTTGIKKWTLHVGDSFGDVPRSNPFYAKIETLFHNGVTSGCAAGAYCPDASVPRSQMAIFIADALAGGGGNVPAAGTWNGKSYNCSSGGASLFSDVTPTDVFCKHAHYLAAQNVTLGCSATLYCPAATVSRLEMAGFVARAIRAPGGGAAVPVSYGPDPGTGRSYNCNTTSPSVHFADVPAADPFCKHAHYLWARGVIAGCSATQYCPASPVRRSEMAKFLANAMGLELDGP
;
A
#
# COMPACT_ATOMS: atom_id res chain seq x y z
N MET A 1 -23.49 -75.87 33.11
CA MET A 1 -24.84 -76.45 33.10
C MET A 1 -25.56 -75.91 31.90
N HIS A 2 -25.71 -76.74 30.95
CA HIS A 2 -26.84 -76.98 30.05
C HIS A 2 -27.21 -75.82 29.09
N ASN A 3 -26.84 -75.99 27.80
CA ASN A 3 -27.52 -76.78 26.75
C ASN A 3 -28.83 -76.12 26.31
N THR A 4 -29.21 -75.96 25.08
CA THR A 4 -28.98 -76.65 23.79
C THR A 4 -29.74 -75.86 22.70
N ASP A 5 -29.19 -75.94 21.49
CA ASP A 5 -29.84 -76.26 20.21
C ASP A 5 -31.17 -75.61 19.81
N SER A 6 -31.32 -75.04 18.61
CA SER A 6 -31.31 -75.76 17.33
C SER A 6 -31.69 -74.79 16.18
N LEU A 7 -31.06 -74.98 15.04
CA LEU A 7 -31.50 -74.63 13.68
C LEU A 7 -32.71 -75.48 13.27
N PRO A 8 -33.41 -75.25 12.11
CA PRO A 8 -33.09 -74.53 10.90
C PRO A 8 -34.26 -73.95 10.06
N ARG A 9 -33.89 -73.37 8.92
CA ARG A 9 -34.50 -73.36 7.56
C ARG A 9 -35.15 -72.12 7.00
N ARG A 10 -34.44 -71.68 5.93
CA ARG A 10 -34.82 -71.41 4.52
C ARG A 10 -35.89 -70.35 4.24
N GLY A 11 -35.45 -69.39 3.43
CA GLY A 11 -35.97 -69.12 2.11
C GLY A 11 -35.98 -67.66 1.73
N GLU A 12 -35.34 -67.43 0.73
CA GLU A 12 -35.59 -66.62 -0.48
C GLU A 12 -34.79 -65.33 -0.70
N THR A 13 -34.18 -65.37 -1.83
CA THR A 13 -33.36 -64.46 -2.59
C THR A 13 -34.04 -63.15 -2.91
N SER A 14 -33.39 -62.02 -2.62
CA SER A 14 -33.45 -60.85 -3.49
C SER A 14 -32.06 -60.19 -3.56
N ALA A 15 -31.51 -60.14 -4.75
CA ALA A 15 -30.24 -59.47 -5.08
C ALA A 15 -30.36 -57.98 -4.95
N GLY A 16 -29.84 -57.38 -3.89
CA GLY A 16 -29.62 -55.96 -3.73
C GLY A 16 -28.17 -55.59 -4.03
N LEU A 17 -27.97 -55.02 -5.20
CA LEU A 17 -26.69 -54.47 -5.66
C LEU A 17 -26.24 -53.33 -4.72
N ARG A 18 -25.34 -53.61 -3.78
CA ARG A 18 -24.66 -52.59 -2.99
C ARG A 18 -23.53 -52.00 -3.83
N LEU A 19 -23.81 -50.80 -4.36
CA LEU A 19 -22.83 -49.93 -4.99
C LEU A 19 -21.88 -49.39 -3.92
N PHE A 20 -20.67 -49.96 -3.84
CA PHE A 20 -19.59 -49.38 -3.05
C PHE A 20 -19.08 -48.14 -3.77
N PHE A 21 -19.47 -46.94 -3.26
CA PHE A 21 -18.76 -45.73 -3.60
C PHE A 21 -17.38 -45.76 -2.92
N LEU A 22 -16.34 -46.11 -3.69
CA LEU A 22 -14.97 -45.76 -3.32
C LEU A 22 -14.87 -44.22 -3.35
N LEU A 23 -14.86 -43.58 -2.20
CA LEU A 23 -14.41 -42.22 -2.07
C LEU A 23 -12.90 -42.22 -2.33
N ALA A 24 -12.50 -42.00 -3.59
CA ALA A 24 -11.15 -41.58 -3.90
C ALA A 24 -10.97 -40.17 -3.30
N ALA A 25 -10.33 -40.09 -2.15
CA ALA A 25 -9.79 -38.83 -1.66
C ALA A 25 -8.78 -38.36 -2.70
N LEU A 26 -9.22 -37.43 -3.59
CA LEU A 26 -8.29 -36.63 -4.36
C LEU A 26 -7.50 -35.79 -3.33
N LEU A 27 -6.31 -36.23 -3.02
CA LEU A 27 -5.25 -35.41 -2.51
C LEU A 27 -5.01 -34.34 -3.58
N ILE A 28 -5.71 -33.18 -3.48
CA ILE A 28 -5.35 -32.00 -4.21
C ILE A 28 -3.97 -31.62 -3.65
N PRO A 29 -2.90 -31.69 -4.45
CA PRO A 29 -1.61 -31.20 -3.97
C PRO A 29 -1.83 -29.72 -3.60
N ALA A 30 -1.40 -29.33 -2.41
CA ALA A 30 -1.28 -27.93 -2.06
C ALA A 30 -0.56 -27.24 -3.23
N ALA A 31 -1.13 -26.16 -3.74
CA ALA A 31 -0.46 -25.38 -4.78
C ALA A 31 0.95 -25.10 -4.25
N PRO A 32 2.00 -25.36 -5.06
CA PRO A 32 3.35 -25.06 -4.62
C PRO A 32 3.36 -23.58 -4.22
N GLY A 33 3.77 -23.29 -2.98
CA GLY A 33 3.98 -21.92 -2.53
C GLY A 33 4.81 -21.24 -3.61
N ARG A 34 4.46 -20.00 -3.98
CA ARG A 34 5.27 -19.25 -4.94
C ARG A 34 6.69 -19.26 -4.41
N GLY A 35 7.60 -19.89 -5.13
CA GLY A 35 9.02 -19.88 -4.80
C GLY A 35 9.52 -18.43 -4.73
N ALA A 36 10.56 -18.19 -3.94
CA ALA A 36 11.20 -16.90 -3.90
C ALA A 36 11.64 -16.47 -5.31
N THR A 37 11.46 -15.17 -5.63
CA THR A 37 11.83 -14.62 -6.94
C THR A 37 12.77 -13.43 -6.76
N ILE A 38 13.78 -13.34 -7.64
CA ILE A 38 14.67 -12.17 -7.70
C ILE A 38 14.01 -11.13 -8.61
N GLY A 39 13.90 -9.90 -8.13
CA GLY A 39 13.35 -8.78 -8.92
C GLY A 39 11.89 -8.98 -9.29
N GLY A 40 11.50 -8.44 -10.44
CA GLY A 40 10.12 -8.42 -10.91
C GLY A 40 9.40 -7.15 -10.50
N SER A 41 8.06 -7.13 -10.64
CA SER A 41 7.26 -6.01 -10.14
C SER A 41 7.07 -6.15 -8.65
N VAL A 42 7.29 -5.04 -7.93
CA VAL A 42 6.98 -4.96 -6.50
C VAL A 42 5.47 -5.10 -6.32
N PRO A 43 5.01 -6.05 -5.48
CA PRO A 43 3.57 -6.25 -5.30
C PRO A 43 2.91 -5.05 -4.62
N PRO A 44 1.66 -4.69 -5.01
CA PRO A 44 0.91 -3.62 -4.38
C PRO A 44 0.54 -3.94 -2.92
N PRO A 45 0.24 -2.91 -2.08
CA PRO A 45 0.05 -1.52 -2.46
C PRO A 45 1.36 -0.78 -2.70
N LEU A 46 1.33 0.22 -3.58
CA LEU A 46 2.43 1.16 -3.79
C LEU A 46 1.94 2.57 -3.42
N PRO A 47 2.81 3.41 -2.87
CA PRO A 47 4.19 3.15 -2.46
C PRO A 47 4.29 2.08 -1.37
N LEU A 48 5.47 1.46 -1.21
CA LEU A 48 5.69 0.35 -0.27
C LEU A 48 5.35 0.67 1.18
N LEU A 49 5.66 1.88 1.63
CA LEU A 49 5.37 2.40 2.96
C LEU A 49 4.13 3.30 2.91
N PRO A 50 3.48 3.62 4.04
CA PRO A 50 2.35 4.54 4.07
C PRO A 50 2.66 5.86 3.35
N ARG A 51 1.66 6.49 2.74
CA ARG A 51 1.84 7.79 2.05
C ARG A 51 2.39 8.88 2.97
N SER A 52 2.18 8.76 4.27
CA SER A 52 2.72 9.63 5.31
C SER A 52 4.19 9.38 5.65
N ASN A 53 4.80 8.32 5.11
CA ASN A 53 6.19 8.01 5.36
C ASN A 53 7.13 9.07 4.76
N TRP A 54 8.28 9.27 5.40
CA TRP A 54 9.29 10.20 4.90
C TRP A 54 9.78 9.90 3.47
N TRP A 55 9.78 8.65 3.03
CA TRP A 55 10.11 8.31 1.65
C TRP A 55 9.09 8.89 0.66
N ASN A 56 7.81 8.94 1.02
CA ASN A 56 6.69 9.28 0.12
C ASN A 56 6.24 10.74 0.23
N LEU A 57 6.96 11.53 1.02
CA LEU A 57 6.57 12.86 1.41
C LEU A 57 6.86 13.90 0.33
N ASP A 58 5.84 14.60 -0.12
CA ASP A 58 5.97 15.73 -1.05
C ASP A 58 6.71 16.90 -0.37
N ILE A 59 7.92 17.18 -0.86
CA ILE A 59 8.76 18.27 -0.38
C ILE A 59 8.86 19.43 -1.38
N SER A 60 8.02 19.46 -2.43
CA SER A 60 8.12 20.50 -3.48
C SER A 60 8.01 21.92 -2.93
N ASN A 61 7.29 22.12 -1.82
CA ASN A 61 7.14 23.41 -1.13
C ASN A 61 7.94 23.49 0.19
N ALA A 62 8.75 22.50 0.53
CA ALA A 62 9.55 22.54 1.74
C ALA A 62 10.57 23.67 1.70
N PRO A 63 10.82 24.36 2.84
CA PRO A 63 11.78 25.48 2.88
C PRO A 63 13.20 24.99 2.58
N VAL A 64 13.95 25.82 1.89
CA VAL A 64 15.37 25.60 1.63
C VAL A 64 16.16 25.88 2.91
N ASP A 65 17.14 25.04 3.20
CA ASP A 65 18.04 25.25 4.34
C ASP A 65 18.89 26.52 4.14
N PRO A 66 19.06 27.37 5.15
CA PRO A 66 19.95 28.53 5.08
C PRO A 66 21.40 28.21 4.68
N GLY A 67 21.89 27.02 5.05
CA GLY A 67 23.21 26.50 4.71
C GLY A 67 23.30 25.81 3.34
N SER A 68 22.19 25.73 2.58
CA SER A 68 22.09 24.97 1.34
C SER A 68 23.22 25.25 0.37
N ALA A 69 23.56 26.53 0.15
CA ALA A 69 24.62 26.91 -0.78
C ALA A 69 26.00 26.35 -0.36
N SER A 70 26.29 26.35 0.95
CA SER A 70 27.54 25.81 1.49
C SER A 70 27.63 24.28 1.37
N PHE A 71 26.54 23.57 1.63
CA PHE A 71 26.47 22.12 1.44
C PHE A 71 26.64 21.72 -0.03
N ILE A 72 25.97 22.41 -0.95
CA ILE A 72 26.14 22.16 -2.39
C ILE A 72 27.56 22.47 -2.84
N ALA A 73 28.18 23.54 -2.34
CA ALA A 73 29.59 23.84 -2.64
C ALA A 73 30.54 22.76 -2.10
N PHE A 74 30.28 22.19 -0.93
CA PHE A 74 31.05 21.08 -0.37
C PHE A 74 30.98 19.85 -1.27
N ILE A 75 29.77 19.46 -1.75
CA ILE A 75 29.60 18.35 -2.69
C ILE A 75 30.36 18.62 -4.00
N ALA A 76 30.19 19.80 -4.58
CA ALA A 76 30.86 20.18 -5.83
C ALA A 76 32.39 20.17 -5.70
N ALA A 77 32.95 20.56 -4.56
CA ALA A 77 34.39 20.54 -4.30
C ALA A 77 35.00 19.13 -4.28
N GLY A 78 34.19 18.08 -4.14
CA GLY A 78 34.60 16.68 -4.24
C GLY A 78 34.90 16.22 -5.66
N GLY A 79 34.67 17.07 -6.66
CA GLY A 79 34.92 16.73 -8.05
C GLY A 79 33.75 16.01 -8.74
N ALA A 80 32.58 15.92 -8.10
CA ALA A 80 31.39 15.41 -8.73
C ALA A 80 30.99 16.29 -9.92
N GLY A 81 31.19 15.81 -11.14
CA GLY A 81 30.81 16.51 -12.36
C GLY A 81 29.28 16.49 -12.59
N GLY A 82 28.61 15.47 -12.10
CA GLY A 82 27.16 15.27 -12.19
C GLY A 82 26.74 14.06 -11.37
N MET A 83 25.44 13.77 -11.36
CA MET A 83 24.91 12.55 -10.75
C MET A 83 25.38 11.29 -11.50
N HIS A 84 25.30 10.18 -10.83
CA HIS A 84 25.53 8.87 -11.42
C HIS A 84 24.42 7.88 -11.00
N PRO A 85 23.86 7.07 -11.92
CA PRO A 85 22.97 5.99 -11.58
C PRO A 85 23.80 4.81 -11.03
N ASP A 86 23.67 4.51 -9.75
CA ASP A 86 24.33 3.36 -9.11
C ASP A 86 23.41 2.13 -9.22
N PHE A 87 23.01 1.84 -10.45
CA PHE A 87 22.17 0.71 -10.80
C PHE A 87 22.27 0.37 -12.29
N GLY A 88 21.87 -0.85 -12.61
CA GLY A 88 21.99 -1.35 -13.98
C GLY A 88 21.70 -2.84 -14.02
N GLY A 89 22.25 -3.48 -15.04
CA GLY A 89 22.22 -4.91 -15.23
C GLY A 89 23.51 -5.61 -14.80
N GLU A 90 23.85 -6.68 -15.49
CA GLU A 90 25.14 -7.36 -15.34
C GLU A 90 26.27 -6.43 -15.83
N VAL A 91 27.44 -6.50 -15.19
CA VAL A 91 28.63 -5.72 -15.61
C VAL A 91 29.02 -6.01 -17.07
N SER A 92 28.80 -7.23 -17.50
CA SER A 92 28.83 -7.67 -18.90
C SER A 92 27.86 -8.86 -19.04
N PRO A 93 27.29 -9.12 -20.22
CA PRO A 93 26.34 -10.21 -20.42
C PRO A 93 26.86 -11.55 -19.91
N GLY A 94 26.11 -12.20 -19.00
CA GLY A 94 26.48 -13.46 -18.35
C GLY A 94 27.45 -13.30 -17.16
N SER A 95 27.80 -12.07 -16.76
CA SER A 95 28.65 -11.82 -15.59
C SER A 95 27.90 -12.11 -14.29
N VAL A 96 28.59 -12.67 -13.31
CA VAL A 96 28.10 -12.76 -11.93
C VAL A 96 28.04 -11.37 -11.28
N ALA A 97 28.94 -10.47 -11.62
CA ALA A 97 28.96 -9.11 -11.08
C ALA A 97 27.83 -8.26 -11.68
N ILE A 98 27.15 -7.53 -10.84
CA ILE A 98 25.96 -6.73 -11.17
C ILE A 98 26.08 -5.31 -10.63
N TYR A 99 25.35 -4.39 -11.24
CA TYR A 99 25.11 -3.03 -10.74
C TYR A 99 23.73 -2.94 -10.09
N GLY A 100 23.64 -2.21 -8.98
CA GLY A 100 22.42 -1.99 -8.22
C GLY A 100 22.05 -3.13 -7.26
N PHE A 101 20.97 -2.91 -6.54
CA PHE A 101 20.50 -3.79 -5.48
C PHE A 101 19.56 -4.86 -6.03
N PRO A 102 19.89 -6.15 -5.95
CA PRO A 102 18.89 -7.19 -6.14
C PRO A 102 17.93 -7.19 -4.95
N TYR A 103 16.65 -7.41 -5.19
CA TYR A 103 15.68 -7.69 -4.14
C TYR A 103 14.95 -8.99 -4.42
N VAL A 104 14.45 -9.58 -3.36
CA VAL A 104 13.81 -10.90 -3.39
C VAL A 104 12.39 -10.75 -2.88
N VAL A 105 11.42 -11.27 -3.63
CA VAL A 105 10.03 -11.36 -3.17
C VAL A 105 9.76 -12.76 -2.69
N VAL A 106 9.29 -12.89 -1.45
CA VAL A 106 8.94 -14.16 -0.81
C VAL A 106 7.47 -14.16 -0.40
N SER A 107 6.95 -15.35 -0.11
CA SER A 107 5.64 -15.53 0.54
C SER A 107 5.80 -15.68 2.05
N GLY A 108 4.74 -15.42 2.82
CA GLY A 108 4.72 -15.59 4.27
C GLY A 108 4.99 -17.03 4.76
N SER A 109 5.03 -18.00 3.83
CA SER A 109 5.44 -19.38 4.12
C SER A 109 6.94 -19.63 3.98
N GLN A 110 7.74 -18.61 3.54
CA GLN A 110 9.19 -18.76 3.44
C GLN A 110 9.81 -19.04 4.81
N ALA A 111 10.61 -20.09 4.89
CA ALA A 111 11.25 -20.49 6.15
C ALA A 111 12.20 -19.41 6.67
N LYS A 112 11.99 -18.98 7.90
CA LYS A 112 12.84 -17.99 8.56
C LYS A 112 14.13 -18.62 9.07
N LYS A 113 15.26 -17.96 8.83
CA LYS A 113 16.61 -18.36 9.21
C LYS A 113 17.13 -17.50 10.34
N ALA A 114 17.97 -18.07 11.20
CA ALA A 114 18.75 -17.32 12.17
C ALA A 114 19.99 -16.73 11.50
N VAL A 115 20.34 -15.50 11.85
CA VAL A 115 21.53 -14.78 11.35
C VAL A 115 22.37 -14.34 12.54
N THR A 116 23.67 -14.59 12.49
CA THR A 116 24.62 -14.09 13.50
C THR A 116 25.13 -12.72 13.07
N PHE A 117 24.98 -11.70 13.91
CA PHE A 117 25.34 -10.32 13.59
C PHE A 117 26.65 -9.87 14.24
N LEU A 118 27.38 -9.00 13.53
CA LEU A 118 28.49 -8.26 14.11
C LEU A 118 27.97 -7.15 15.03
N TYR A 119 26.97 -6.39 14.53
CA TYR A 119 26.28 -5.32 15.27
C TYR A 119 24.96 -5.85 15.82
N TRP A 120 25.06 -6.85 16.72
CA TRP A 120 23.89 -7.56 17.26
C TRP A 120 22.98 -6.64 18.10
N ASP A 121 23.57 -5.64 18.75
CA ASP A 121 22.90 -4.67 19.62
C ASP A 121 22.09 -3.60 18.85
N GLU A 122 22.25 -3.57 17.53
CA GLU A 122 21.50 -2.69 16.63
C GLU A 122 20.74 -3.49 15.56
N SER A 123 20.58 -4.80 15.73
CA SER A 123 19.97 -5.68 14.72
C SER A 123 18.69 -6.31 15.24
N ASP A 124 17.70 -6.47 14.34
CA ASP A 124 16.47 -7.21 14.64
C ASP A 124 16.67 -8.72 14.53
N GLY A 125 15.80 -9.50 15.15
CA GLY A 125 15.87 -10.96 15.13
C GLY A 125 16.98 -11.55 16.01
N VAL A 126 17.37 -10.82 17.04
CA VAL A 126 18.39 -11.22 18.03
C VAL A 126 17.72 -11.49 19.37
N ASP A 127 18.17 -12.54 20.06
CA ASP A 127 17.95 -12.71 21.47
C ASP A 127 19.01 -11.90 22.24
N TYR A 128 18.60 -10.77 22.77
CA TYR A 128 19.51 -9.82 23.46
C TYR A 128 20.12 -10.37 24.75
N ALA A 129 19.55 -11.44 25.32
CA ALA A 129 20.13 -12.09 26.49
C ALA A 129 21.31 -13.01 26.15
N THR A 130 21.25 -13.64 24.97
CA THR A 130 22.26 -14.58 24.50
C THR A 130 23.14 -14.03 23.39
N HIS A 131 22.78 -12.88 22.80
CA HIS A 131 23.38 -12.26 21.61
C HIS A 131 23.34 -13.17 20.37
N GLN A 132 22.41 -14.14 20.34
CA GLN A 132 22.26 -15.08 19.23
C GLN A 132 21.11 -14.68 18.34
N GLY A 133 21.29 -14.89 17.03
CA GLY A 133 20.20 -14.74 16.09
C GLY A 133 19.09 -15.78 16.30
N THR A 134 17.85 -15.33 16.19
CA THR A 134 16.66 -16.20 16.21
C THR A 134 16.19 -16.48 14.78
N PRO A 135 15.36 -17.49 14.51
CA PRO A 135 14.75 -17.71 13.19
C PRO A 135 13.81 -16.53 12.82
N PHE A 136 14.33 -15.54 12.11
CA PHE A 136 13.65 -14.26 11.85
C PHE A 136 13.64 -13.86 10.37
N TYR A 137 14.76 -14.02 9.66
CA TYR A 137 14.92 -13.56 8.28
C TYR A 137 14.49 -14.64 7.28
N PRO A 138 13.54 -14.37 6.36
CA PRO A 138 13.06 -15.35 5.38
C PRO A 138 14.02 -15.48 4.19
N ILE A 139 15.28 -15.87 4.45
CA ILE A 139 16.33 -16.00 3.44
C ILE A 139 16.11 -17.29 2.64
N PRO A 140 15.94 -17.22 1.30
CA PRO A 140 15.85 -18.41 0.45
C PRO A 140 17.16 -19.20 0.41
N ASP A 141 17.04 -20.55 0.36
CA ASP A 141 18.22 -21.42 0.33
C ASP A 141 19.03 -21.28 -0.96
N GLU A 142 18.41 -20.82 -2.03
CA GLU A 142 19.04 -20.50 -3.31
C GLU A 142 20.18 -19.48 -3.16
N ALA A 143 20.01 -18.51 -2.26
CA ALA A 143 21.03 -17.47 -2.01
C ALA A 143 22.37 -18.03 -1.49
N ILE A 144 22.39 -19.26 -0.97
CA ILE A 144 23.63 -19.90 -0.50
C ILE A 144 24.59 -20.14 -1.66
N THR A 145 24.09 -20.60 -2.82
CA THR A 145 24.93 -21.07 -3.93
C THR A 145 24.67 -20.37 -5.27
N GLN A 146 23.49 -19.77 -5.45
CA GLN A 146 23.12 -19.14 -6.71
C GLN A 146 23.54 -17.66 -6.74
N PRO A 147 23.96 -17.11 -7.89
CA PRO A 147 24.29 -15.70 -8.05
C PRO A 147 23.05 -14.79 -8.08
N HIS A 148 23.28 -13.49 -7.95
CA HIS A 148 22.31 -12.40 -8.10
C HIS A 148 21.25 -12.28 -7.00
N TRP A 149 21.37 -13.05 -5.90
CA TRP A 149 20.48 -12.94 -4.74
C TRP A 149 20.98 -11.90 -3.72
N ILE A 150 22.27 -11.60 -3.77
CA ILE A 150 22.96 -10.70 -2.86
C ILE A 150 23.67 -9.63 -3.71
N GLU A 151 23.73 -8.42 -3.24
CA GLU A 151 24.40 -7.30 -3.90
C GLU A 151 25.83 -7.65 -4.33
N GLY A 152 26.28 -7.08 -5.46
CA GLY A 152 27.52 -7.45 -6.13
C GLY A 152 27.45 -8.76 -6.89
N GLY A 153 26.31 -9.49 -6.81
CA GLY A 153 25.97 -10.66 -7.61
C GLY A 153 26.51 -12.00 -7.12
N LYS A 154 27.56 -12.04 -6.30
CA LYS A 154 28.13 -13.30 -5.78
C LYS A 154 27.21 -13.94 -4.75
N SER A 155 27.08 -15.28 -4.78
CA SER A 155 26.30 -16.05 -3.81
C SER A 155 26.84 -15.96 -2.37
N GLY A 156 26.08 -16.48 -1.42
CA GLY A 156 26.44 -16.50 0.00
C GLY A 156 27.79 -17.15 0.28
N THR A 157 28.12 -18.24 -0.43
CA THR A 157 29.38 -18.97 -0.28
C THR A 157 30.57 -18.35 -1.00
N ASN A 158 30.34 -17.58 -2.06
CA ASN A 158 31.42 -17.12 -2.96
C ASN A 158 31.77 -15.64 -2.81
N GLY A 159 31.08 -14.91 -1.93
CA GLY A 159 31.30 -13.48 -1.71
C GLY A 159 31.76 -13.18 -0.29
N THR A 160 32.88 -12.46 -0.16
CA THR A 160 33.46 -12.06 1.12
C THR A 160 33.80 -10.57 1.20
N THR A 161 33.56 -9.82 0.14
CA THR A 161 33.93 -8.39 -0.01
C THR A 161 32.75 -7.59 -0.57
N GLY A 162 32.70 -6.30 -0.24
CA GLY A 162 31.62 -5.38 -0.59
C GLY A 162 30.51 -5.38 0.45
N ASP A 163 29.54 -4.51 0.27
CA ASP A 163 28.46 -4.28 1.24
C ASP A 163 27.45 -5.42 1.29
N ARG A 164 27.27 -6.15 0.20
CA ARG A 164 26.58 -7.43 0.14
C ARG A 164 25.19 -7.39 0.80
N HIS A 165 24.42 -6.40 0.43
CA HIS A 165 23.05 -6.27 0.91
C HIS A 165 22.15 -7.38 0.35
N MET A 166 21.19 -7.79 1.17
CA MET A 166 20.08 -8.62 0.73
C MET A 166 18.77 -7.99 1.19
N LEU A 167 17.91 -7.66 0.24
CA LEU A 167 16.62 -7.04 0.47
C LEU A 167 15.53 -8.07 0.22
N ILE A 168 14.70 -8.38 1.22
CA ILE A 168 13.69 -9.43 1.15
C ILE A 168 12.33 -8.84 1.47
N LEU A 169 11.45 -8.82 0.47
CA LEU A 169 10.07 -8.37 0.58
C LEU A 169 9.13 -9.56 0.78
N ASP A 170 8.57 -9.67 1.97
CA ASP A 170 7.49 -10.62 2.24
C ASP A 170 6.16 -9.96 1.84
N GLN A 171 5.61 -10.42 0.70
CA GLN A 171 4.41 -9.82 0.12
C GLN A 171 3.13 -10.13 0.93
N ASP A 172 3.11 -11.23 1.67
CA ASP A 172 1.94 -11.67 2.42
C ASP A 172 1.91 -11.03 3.81
N GLU A 173 3.07 -10.94 4.47
CA GLU A 173 3.24 -10.30 5.78
C GLU A 173 3.32 -8.77 5.69
N LYS A 174 3.48 -8.20 4.47
CA LYS A 174 3.77 -6.78 4.25
C LYS A 174 4.97 -6.33 5.08
N ALA A 175 6.04 -7.06 4.97
CA ALA A 175 7.26 -6.87 5.73
C ALA A 175 8.47 -6.80 4.81
N LEU A 176 9.42 -5.95 5.16
CA LEU A 176 10.70 -5.85 4.48
C LEU A 176 11.80 -6.23 5.47
N TYR A 177 12.68 -7.10 5.04
CA TYR A 177 13.86 -7.50 5.78
C TYR A 177 15.09 -7.13 4.97
N GLU A 178 16.04 -6.46 5.60
CA GLU A 178 17.26 -6.00 4.94
C GLU A 178 18.47 -6.41 5.76
N LEU A 179 19.51 -6.89 5.08
CA LEU A 179 20.72 -7.42 5.69
C LEU A 179 21.94 -6.75 5.03
N TYR A 180 22.91 -6.36 5.84
CA TYR A 180 24.22 -5.82 5.43
C TYR A 180 25.32 -6.85 5.64
N ALA A 181 26.31 -6.90 4.74
CA ALA A 181 27.48 -7.78 4.77
C ALA A 181 27.13 -9.27 4.91
N LEU A 182 26.06 -9.70 4.19
CA LEU A 182 25.54 -11.06 4.28
C LEU A 182 26.47 -12.09 3.66
N GLN A 183 26.80 -13.15 4.45
CA GLN A 183 27.69 -14.25 4.06
C GLN A 183 27.19 -15.59 4.60
N TRP A 184 27.44 -16.67 3.85
CA TRP A 184 27.20 -18.02 4.33
C TRP A 184 28.48 -18.62 4.93
N ASP A 185 28.46 -18.94 6.21
CA ASP A 185 29.51 -19.66 6.93
C ASP A 185 29.32 -21.17 6.69
N ALA A 186 29.94 -21.69 5.64
CA ALA A 186 29.79 -23.10 5.27
C ALA A 186 30.34 -24.08 6.32
N ALA A 187 31.32 -23.67 7.11
CA ALA A 187 31.90 -24.51 8.17
C ALA A 187 30.92 -24.75 9.32
N ASN A 188 30.04 -23.78 9.59
CA ASN A 188 29.06 -23.86 10.66
C ASN A 188 27.62 -23.93 10.15
N SER A 189 27.40 -24.01 8.83
CA SER A 189 26.09 -24.08 8.17
C SER A 189 25.12 -23.00 8.65
N ARG A 190 25.57 -21.73 8.69
CA ARG A 190 24.79 -20.60 9.20
C ARG A 190 25.03 -19.31 8.40
N TRP A 191 24.07 -18.42 8.45
CA TRP A 191 24.19 -17.06 7.94
C TRP A 191 24.90 -16.15 8.96
N LYS A 192 25.73 -15.26 8.43
CA LYS A 192 26.36 -14.16 9.16
C LYS A 192 26.09 -12.87 8.42
N ALA A 193 25.90 -11.77 9.15
CA ALA A 193 25.76 -10.44 8.59
C ALA A 193 26.43 -9.38 9.47
N GLY A 194 26.63 -8.19 8.96
CA GLY A 194 27.04 -7.03 9.73
C GLY A 194 25.90 -6.56 10.62
N SER A 195 24.81 -6.15 10.01
CA SER A 195 23.57 -5.74 10.67
C SER A 195 22.36 -6.26 9.91
N GLY A 196 21.18 -6.14 10.53
CA GLY A 196 19.91 -6.50 9.89
C GLY A 196 18.74 -5.73 10.47
N ALA A 197 17.81 -5.34 9.60
CA ALA A 197 16.64 -4.55 9.93
C ALA A 197 15.36 -5.17 9.44
N PHE A 198 14.29 -4.92 10.16
CA PHE A 198 12.92 -5.28 9.84
C PHE A 198 12.06 -4.02 9.75
N TRP A 199 11.20 -3.98 8.74
CA TRP A 199 10.28 -2.89 8.52
C TRP A 199 8.87 -3.44 8.33
N ASP A 200 7.95 -3.01 9.19
CA ASP A 200 6.52 -3.19 8.96
C ASP A 200 6.08 -2.15 7.91
N LEU A 201 5.72 -2.61 6.72
CA LEU A 201 5.33 -1.74 5.61
C LEU A 201 3.95 -1.09 5.79
N THR A 202 3.25 -1.39 6.87
CA THR A 202 1.96 -0.79 7.21
C THR A 202 2.09 0.38 8.19
N SER A 203 3.31 0.67 8.65
CA SER A 203 3.60 1.68 9.68
C SER A 203 4.72 2.63 9.26
N ASN A 204 4.91 3.72 10.01
CA ASN A 204 6.01 4.67 9.87
C ASN A 204 7.10 4.45 10.93
N GLY A 205 7.26 3.22 11.37
CA GLY A 205 8.26 2.88 12.38
C GLY A 205 9.68 3.30 11.93
N ARG A 206 10.36 4.12 12.73
CA ARG A 206 11.77 4.50 12.57
C ARG A 206 12.63 3.63 13.48
N ARG A 207 13.87 3.36 13.08
CA ARG A 207 14.85 2.75 13.99
C ARG A 207 15.03 3.60 15.25
N PRO A 208 15.31 3.02 16.41
CA PRO A 208 15.72 3.79 17.59
C PRO A 208 16.88 4.72 17.27
N ASP A 209 16.95 5.88 17.93
CA ASP A 209 18.11 6.77 17.78
C ASP A 209 19.40 6.04 18.11
N THR A 210 20.44 6.29 17.35
CA THR A 210 21.76 5.64 17.36
C THR A 210 21.81 4.24 16.77
N TRP A 211 20.69 3.68 16.35
CA TRP A 211 20.66 2.37 15.67
C TRP A 211 20.83 2.52 14.17
N THR A 212 21.75 1.75 13.61
CA THR A 212 21.83 1.53 12.16
C THR A 212 20.69 0.62 11.66
N SER A 213 20.59 0.47 10.36
CA SER A 213 19.81 -0.59 9.69
C SER A 213 20.76 -1.47 8.86
N ALA A 214 20.32 -1.95 7.73
CA ALA A 214 21.23 -2.41 6.67
C ALA A 214 21.89 -1.24 5.94
N ASP A 215 21.37 -0.01 6.12
CA ASP A 215 21.88 1.24 5.58
C ASP A 215 22.50 2.11 6.68
N ALA A 216 23.56 2.83 6.40
CA ALA A 216 24.33 3.60 7.38
C ALA A 216 23.49 4.66 8.11
N ALA A 217 22.51 5.25 7.44
CA ALA A 217 21.59 6.24 8.03
C ALA A 217 20.51 5.63 8.95
N GLY A 218 20.43 4.32 9.08
CA GLY A 218 19.33 3.67 9.80
C GLY A 218 17.99 3.74 9.05
N LEU A 219 18.02 3.82 7.73
CA LEU A 219 16.83 3.89 6.85
C LEU A 219 16.57 2.55 6.16
N ALA A 220 15.37 2.36 5.64
CA ALA A 220 15.07 1.26 4.73
C ALA A 220 15.64 1.55 3.33
N ILE A 221 16.26 0.57 2.70
CA ILE A 221 16.90 0.71 1.38
C ILE A 221 15.88 0.59 0.25
N LEU A 222 15.12 -0.51 0.19
CA LEU A 222 14.23 -0.83 -0.94
C LEU A 222 13.23 0.29 -1.28
N PRO A 223 12.60 0.98 -0.30
CA PRO A 223 11.67 2.08 -0.62
C PRO A 223 12.35 3.28 -1.30
N GLY A 224 13.65 3.45 -1.15
CA GLY A 224 14.44 4.53 -1.73
C GLY A 224 15.14 4.19 -3.06
N LEU A 225 14.93 3.00 -3.61
CA LEU A 225 15.59 2.59 -4.85
C LEU A 225 14.79 3.01 -6.09
N VAL A 226 15.48 3.45 -7.14
CA VAL A 226 14.91 3.59 -8.48
C VAL A 226 14.61 2.19 -9.03
N ARG A 227 13.34 1.92 -9.41
CA ARG A 227 12.93 0.60 -9.91
C ARG A 227 12.50 0.66 -11.38
N TYR A 228 12.87 -0.38 -12.12
CA TYR A 228 12.58 -0.46 -13.55
C TYR A 228 11.08 -0.43 -13.86
N ASP A 229 10.29 -1.16 -13.09
CA ASP A 229 8.85 -1.31 -13.29
C ASP A 229 8.07 0.01 -13.08
N GLU A 230 8.54 0.92 -12.23
CA GLU A 230 7.90 2.23 -12.06
C GLU A 230 8.41 3.26 -13.08
N VAL A 231 9.69 3.23 -13.46
CA VAL A 231 10.24 4.13 -14.49
C VAL A 231 9.58 3.89 -15.85
N TYR A 232 9.42 2.64 -16.24
CA TYR A 232 8.82 2.25 -17.52
C TYR A 232 7.34 1.83 -17.39
N GLY A 233 6.78 1.87 -16.18
CA GLY A 233 5.37 1.65 -15.91
C GLY A 233 4.47 2.84 -16.29
N PRO A 234 3.15 2.72 -16.16
CA PRO A 234 2.21 3.77 -16.59
C PRO A 234 2.12 4.97 -15.63
N GLY A 235 2.41 4.78 -14.33
CA GLY A 235 2.28 5.81 -13.29
C GLY A 235 3.49 6.74 -13.16
N GLU A 236 3.38 7.74 -12.30
CA GLU A 236 4.51 8.53 -11.80
C GLU A 236 5.19 7.80 -10.63
N ILE A 237 6.43 8.19 -10.33
CA ILE A 237 7.16 7.68 -9.16
C ILE A 237 6.73 8.51 -7.95
N GLU A 238 6.30 7.86 -6.88
CA GLU A 238 5.69 8.52 -5.72
C GLU A 238 6.55 8.41 -4.44
N HIS A 239 7.88 8.43 -4.59
CA HIS A 239 8.82 8.40 -3.45
C HIS A 239 10.14 9.09 -3.75
N ALA A 240 10.89 9.42 -2.68
CA ALA A 240 12.26 9.91 -2.74
C ALA A 240 13.24 8.77 -3.06
N PHE A 241 14.45 9.13 -3.51
CA PHE A 241 15.50 8.16 -3.76
C PHE A 241 16.62 8.24 -2.72
N ARG A 242 17.28 7.10 -2.51
CA ARG A 242 18.53 6.98 -1.76
C ARG A 242 19.67 7.58 -2.57
N VAL A 243 20.54 8.35 -1.90
CA VAL A 243 21.76 8.90 -2.49
C VAL A 243 22.93 8.73 -1.53
N THR A 244 24.12 8.48 -2.09
CA THR A 244 25.37 8.51 -1.34
C THR A 244 26.12 9.81 -1.58
N LEU A 245 26.91 10.23 -0.58
CA LEU A 245 27.88 11.30 -0.65
C LEU A 245 29.19 10.81 -0.01
N ARG A 246 30.34 11.38 -0.42
CA ARG A 246 31.65 10.92 0.08
C ARG A 246 31.86 11.05 1.58
N ASP A 247 31.20 12.03 2.20
CA ASP A 247 31.32 12.33 3.60
C ASP A 247 29.97 12.72 4.23
N SER A 248 29.83 12.48 5.53
CA SER A 248 28.68 12.91 6.34
C SER A 248 29.11 13.61 7.63
N ASN A 249 28.18 14.31 8.29
CA ASN A 249 28.41 14.99 9.55
C ASN A 249 27.19 14.86 10.47
N GLY A 250 27.17 13.78 11.27
CA GLY A 250 26.04 13.47 12.13
C GLY A 250 24.82 13.02 11.34
N TYR A 251 23.65 13.06 11.99
CA TYR A 251 22.37 12.72 11.36
C TYR A 251 21.25 13.69 11.75
N VAL A 252 20.24 13.76 10.89
CA VAL A 252 18.97 14.46 11.13
C VAL A 252 17.82 13.56 10.69
N TYR A 253 16.63 13.83 11.20
CA TYR A 253 15.44 13.12 10.74
C TYR A 253 15.35 13.11 9.21
N PRO A 254 15.00 11.98 8.57
CA PRO A 254 14.48 10.73 9.16
C PRO A 254 15.55 9.72 9.61
N ALA A 255 16.85 9.98 9.41
CA ALA A 255 17.89 9.07 9.84
C ALA A 255 17.91 8.89 11.35
N SER A 256 18.35 7.73 11.80
CA SER A 256 18.53 7.37 13.21
C SER A 256 19.99 7.18 13.59
N HIS A 257 20.89 7.12 12.61
CA HIS A 257 22.30 6.81 12.80
C HIS A 257 23.18 7.67 11.88
N ASP A 258 24.44 7.83 12.25
CA ASP A 258 25.46 8.52 11.45
C ASP A 258 26.67 7.62 11.19
N ALA A 259 27.40 7.94 10.13
CA ALA A 259 28.63 7.23 9.77
C ALA A 259 29.79 8.19 9.49
N GLY A 260 29.73 9.45 9.97
CA GLY A 260 30.77 10.43 9.72
C GLY A 260 30.64 11.69 10.56
N SER A 261 31.75 12.44 10.66
CA SER A 261 31.87 13.69 11.40
C SER A 261 32.61 14.79 10.61
N GLN A 262 32.54 14.74 9.30
CA GLN A 262 33.26 15.69 8.43
C GLN A 262 32.58 17.05 8.45
N VAL A 263 33.26 18.05 8.97
CA VAL A 263 32.74 19.44 9.02
C VAL A 263 32.42 19.97 7.63
N GLY A 264 31.24 20.52 7.45
CA GLY A 264 30.74 21.06 6.17
C GLY A 264 30.01 20.04 5.31
N ALA A 265 30.12 18.74 5.59
CA ALA A 265 29.32 17.71 4.91
C ALA A 265 27.86 17.71 5.40
N LEU A 266 26.96 17.20 4.57
CA LEU A 266 25.56 16.97 4.93
C LEU A 266 25.45 15.90 6.02
N PRO A 267 24.48 16.02 6.95
CA PRO A 267 24.16 14.93 7.86
C PRO A 267 23.39 13.82 7.14
N MET A 268 23.49 12.57 7.64
CA MET A 268 22.60 11.48 7.22
C MET A 268 21.14 11.89 7.41
N GLY A 269 20.25 11.48 6.50
CA GLY A 269 18.84 11.89 6.50
C GLY A 269 18.56 13.26 5.87
N ALA A 270 19.59 14.05 5.57
CA ALA A 270 19.39 15.31 4.84
C ALA A 270 18.79 15.07 3.45
N ARG A 271 17.97 16.03 2.98
CA ARG A 271 17.29 15.92 1.68
C ARG A 271 17.83 16.91 0.67
N LEU A 272 18.22 16.41 -0.47
CA LEU A 272 18.48 17.19 -1.68
C LEU A 272 17.23 17.21 -2.54
N ARG A 273 16.83 18.39 -3.02
CA ARG A 273 15.71 18.54 -3.96
C ARG A 273 16.24 19.10 -5.27
N LEU A 274 15.91 18.44 -6.38
CA LEU A 274 16.19 18.99 -7.71
C LEU A 274 15.38 20.28 -7.89
N LYS A 275 16.04 21.39 -8.21
CA LYS A 275 15.39 22.71 -8.33
C LYS A 275 14.25 22.69 -9.34
N ALA A 276 13.14 23.33 -9.01
CA ALA A 276 11.98 23.46 -9.89
C ALA A 276 12.37 24.08 -11.25
N SER A 277 13.32 25.03 -11.25
CA SER A 277 13.82 25.74 -12.42
C SER A 277 14.69 24.88 -13.36
N ARG A 278 15.18 23.72 -12.92
CA ARG A 278 15.95 22.82 -13.79
C ARG A 278 15.06 22.28 -14.90
N ASP A 279 15.34 22.64 -16.14
CA ASP A 279 14.63 22.09 -17.29
C ASP A 279 15.02 20.64 -17.51
N ILE A 280 14.00 19.76 -17.58
CA ILE A 280 14.13 18.34 -17.80
C ILE A 280 13.45 17.87 -19.10
N SER A 281 12.89 18.78 -19.88
CA SER A 281 12.09 18.46 -21.08
C SER A 281 12.91 17.80 -22.20
N GLY A 282 14.23 18.01 -22.22
CA GLY A 282 15.12 17.42 -23.21
C GLY A 282 15.54 15.97 -22.94
N PHE A 283 15.16 15.37 -21.82
CA PHE A 283 15.50 13.98 -21.50
C PHE A 283 14.44 12.99 -22.00
N ASP A 284 14.82 11.71 -22.06
CA ASP A 284 13.87 10.63 -22.35
C ASP A 284 12.68 10.67 -21.40
N PRO A 285 11.43 10.45 -21.86
CA PRO A 285 10.23 10.55 -21.03
C PRO A 285 10.26 9.67 -19.78
N ALA A 286 10.87 8.48 -19.83
CA ALA A 286 11.03 7.61 -18.67
C ALA A 286 12.00 8.22 -17.64
N ILE A 287 13.11 8.80 -18.11
CA ILE A 287 14.07 9.49 -17.24
C ILE A 287 13.47 10.76 -16.65
N GLN A 288 12.62 11.48 -17.39
CA GLN A 288 11.89 12.62 -16.83
C GLN A 288 11.06 12.26 -15.61
N LYS A 289 10.52 11.03 -15.51
CA LYS A 289 9.79 10.58 -14.30
C LYS A 289 10.71 10.57 -13.08
N ILE A 290 11.93 10.05 -13.22
CA ILE A 290 12.93 10.05 -12.14
C ILE A 290 13.19 11.50 -11.69
N PHE A 291 13.44 12.40 -12.62
CA PHE A 291 13.73 13.80 -12.30
C PHE A 291 12.51 14.55 -11.74
N ARG A 292 11.28 14.23 -12.18
CA ARG A 292 10.07 14.76 -11.54
C ARG A 292 9.94 14.29 -10.09
N ALA A 293 10.24 13.01 -9.82
CA ALA A 293 10.28 12.51 -8.45
C ALA A 293 11.35 13.20 -7.60
N MET A 294 12.53 13.48 -8.15
CA MET A 294 13.58 14.26 -7.46
C MET A 294 13.14 15.70 -7.16
N LYS A 295 12.32 16.31 -8.01
CA LYS A 295 11.72 17.64 -7.74
C LYS A 295 10.66 17.58 -6.65
N LYS A 296 9.89 16.51 -6.59
CA LYS A 296 8.74 16.38 -5.70
C LYS A 296 9.09 15.74 -4.35
N TYR A 297 9.87 14.68 -4.37
CA TYR A 297 10.21 13.88 -3.18
C TYR A 297 11.68 14.00 -2.77
N GLY A 298 12.56 14.35 -3.72
CA GLY A 298 13.99 14.58 -3.49
C GLY A 298 14.83 13.31 -3.41
N LEU A 299 16.05 13.53 -2.92
CA LEU A 299 17.04 12.50 -2.59
C LEU A 299 17.29 12.53 -1.08
N ILE A 300 17.38 11.39 -0.42
CA ILE A 300 17.75 11.31 1.00
C ILE A 300 19.18 10.75 1.10
N MET A 301 20.05 11.49 1.79
CA MET A 301 21.38 11.01 2.11
C MET A 301 21.29 9.84 3.09
N ALA A 302 21.67 8.66 2.65
CA ALA A 302 21.46 7.41 3.38
C ALA A 302 22.76 6.68 3.69
N ASP A 303 23.86 6.98 2.99
CA ASP A 303 25.15 6.33 3.18
C ASP A 303 26.33 7.19 2.69
N ASN A 304 27.52 6.88 3.18
CA ASN A 304 28.77 7.39 2.61
C ASN A 304 29.18 6.55 1.39
N GLY A 305 29.68 7.21 0.35
CA GLY A 305 30.09 6.59 -0.90
C GLY A 305 30.59 7.61 -1.89
N THR A 306 30.43 7.38 -3.17
CA THR A 306 30.76 8.40 -4.18
C THR A 306 29.67 9.47 -4.21
N ASP A 307 30.08 10.73 -4.43
CA ASP A 307 29.15 11.86 -4.44
C ASP A 307 28.08 11.72 -5.53
N LEU A 308 26.82 11.95 -5.14
CA LEU A 308 25.64 11.96 -6.00
C LEU A 308 25.40 10.64 -6.77
N TYR A 309 25.80 9.51 -6.18
CA TYR A 309 25.38 8.21 -6.68
C TYR A 309 23.98 7.91 -6.17
N VAL A 310 23.04 7.77 -7.11
CA VAL A 310 21.64 7.48 -6.84
C VAL A 310 21.41 5.98 -6.95
N SER A 311 20.94 5.38 -5.91
CA SER A 311 20.77 3.91 -5.84
C SER A 311 19.50 3.44 -6.54
N GLY A 312 19.57 2.28 -7.16
CA GLY A 312 18.43 1.63 -7.80
C GLY A 312 18.56 0.12 -7.83
N THR A 313 17.54 -0.55 -8.34
CA THR A 313 17.50 -2.00 -8.38
C THR A 313 18.33 -2.59 -9.53
N PHE A 314 18.89 -3.77 -9.28
CA PHE A 314 19.43 -4.61 -10.36
C PHE A 314 18.29 -5.04 -11.29
N ASP A 315 18.46 -4.76 -12.59
CA ASP A 315 17.58 -5.25 -13.66
C ASP A 315 18.33 -5.24 -14.98
N THR A 316 18.33 -6.37 -15.68
CA THR A 316 19.07 -6.52 -16.96
C THR A 316 18.46 -5.74 -18.13
N ARG A 317 17.29 -5.15 -17.93
CA ARG A 317 16.58 -4.31 -18.93
C ARG A 317 17.04 -2.85 -18.91
N TRP A 318 17.80 -2.39 -17.90
CA TRP A 318 18.33 -1.05 -17.87
C TRP A 318 19.25 -0.75 -19.03
N ASP A 319 19.12 0.42 -19.63
CA ASP A 319 20.02 0.93 -20.67
C ASP A 319 20.92 2.02 -20.09
N ASN A 320 22.14 1.64 -19.72
CA ASN A 320 23.14 2.58 -19.20
C ASN A 320 23.62 3.60 -20.26
N GLY A 321 23.40 3.32 -21.55
CA GLY A 321 23.64 4.28 -22.62
C GLY A 321 22.68 5.47 -22.59
N ILE A 322 21.49 5.29 -21.99
CA ILE A 322 20.51 6.35 -21.74
C ILE A 322 20.70 6.94 -20.32
N LEU A 323 20.84 6.09 -19.31
CA LEU A 323 20.92 6.49 -17.90
C LEU A 323 22.15 7.37 -17.61
N ASN A 324 23.36 6.90 -17.96
CA ASN A 324 24.59 7.59 -17.59
C ASN A 324 24.68 9.02 -18.15
N PRO A 325 24.43 9.28 -19.45
CA PRO A 325 24.43 10.64 -19.96
C PRO A 325 23.36 11.54 -19.33
N ALA A 326 22.18 10.99 -19.05
CA ALA A 326 21.09 11.76 -18.48
C ALA A 326 21.38 12.19 -17.03
N PHE A 327 21.85 11.26 -16.20
CA PHE A 327 22.24 11.57 -14.83
C PHE A 327 23.46 12.49 -14.79
N GLY A 328 24.47 12.22 -15.59
CA GLY A 328 25.68 13.05 -15.68
C GLY A 328 25.42 14.51 -16.10
N ALA A 329 24.29 14.80 -16.74
CA ALA A 329 23.87 16.14 -17.11
C ALA A 329 23.25 16.94 -15.95
N ILE A 330 23.00 16.34 -14.78
CA ILE A 330 22.47 16.98 -13.58
C ILE A 330 23.61 17.21 -12.59
N ALA A 331 24.00 18.48 -12.45
CA ALA A 331 25.12 18.90 -11.62
C ALA A 331 24.72 19.12 -10.15
N PRO A 332 25.66 19.15 -9.20
CA PRO A 332 25.38 19.54 -7.81
C PRO A 332 24.63 20.88 -7.68
N SER A 333 24.96 21.84 -8.54
CA SER A 333 24.32 23.18 -8.56
C SER A 333 22.84 23.15 -8.98
N ASP A 334 22.37 22.06 -9.57
CA ASP A 334 20.94 21.88 -9.91
C ASP A 334 20.09 21.52 -8.68
N PHE A 335 20.74 21.18 -7.56
CA PHE A 335 20.08 20.84 -6.30
C PHE A 335 20.07 21.98 -5.31
N GLU A 336 19.16 21.87 -4.37
CA GLU A 336 19.09 22.65 -3.14
C GLU A 336 18.89 21.69 -1.98
N VAL A 337 19.36 22.07 -0.78
CA VAL A 337 19.14 21.30 0.45
C VAL A 337 17.85 21.79 1.09
N VAL A 338 16.93 20.89 1.35
CA VAL A 338 15.74 21.15 2.16
C VAL A 338 16.17 21.35 3.61
N LYS A 339 15.49 22.26 4.32
CA LYS A 339 15.77 22.56 5.74
C LYS A 339 16.07 21.28 6.51
N LEU A 340 17.22 21.24 7.16
CA LEU A 340 17.68 20.07 7.88
C LEU A 340 16.68 19.66 8.96
N GLY A 341 16.41 18.35 9.06
CA GLY A 341 15.42 17.82 9.99
C GLY A 341 13.98 18.23 9.66
N TYR A 342 13.73 18.66 8.42
CA TYR A 342 12.38 19.02 7.99
C TYR A 342 11.42 17.86 8.21
N MET A 343 10.48 18.11 9.10
CA MET A 343 9.37 17.23 9.38
C MET A 343 8.12 17.94 8.97
N PRO A 344 7.43 17.52 7.96
CA PRO A 344 6.09 17.98 7.71
C PRO A 344 5.15 17.38 8.72
N GLN A 345 4.18 18.15 9.06
CA GLN A 345 2.95 17.61 9.55
C GLN A 345 2.35 16.82 8.40
N VAL A 346 1.96 15.60 8.70
CA VAL A 346 1.32 14.75 7.71
C VAL A 346 -0.18 14.95 7.84
N ALA A 347 -0.81 15.38 6.76
CA ALA A 347 -2.25 15.41 6.68
C ALA A 347 -2.81 13.99 6.80
N GLY A 348 -3.70 13.80 7.75
CA GLY A 348 -4.45 12.57 7.92
C GLY A 348 -5.79 12.61 7.18
N SER A 349 -6.84 12.11 7.81
CA SER A 349 -8.21 12.17 7.33
C SER A 349 -8.81 13.57 7.46
N LEU A 350 -9.87 13.81 6.71
CA LEU A 350 -10.70 14.99 6.80
C LEU A 350 -12.12 14.52 7.14
N ALA A 351 -12.63 14.87 8.30
CA ALA A 351 -14.05 14.67 8.60
C ALA A 351 -14.83 15.92 8.19
N VAL A 352 -15.92 15.71 7.50
CA VAL A 352 -16.82 16.79 7.02
C VAL A 352 -18.20 16.50 7.57
N ASP A 353 -18.85 17.52 8.09
CA ASP A 353 -20.20 17.42 8.63
C ASP A 353 -20.47 16.26 9.61
N ALA A 354 -19.44 15.78 10.29
CA ALA A 354 -19.59 14.69 11.28
C ALA A 354 -20.23 15.19 12.59
N HIS A 355 -20.22 16.50 12.83
CA HIS A 355 -20.71 17.12 14.07
C HIS A 355 -21.37 18.47 13.78
N ALA A 356 -22.44 18.76 14.50
CA ALA A 356 -23.01 20.09 14.55
C ALA A 356 -22.23 21.00 15.51
N GLY A 357 -22.11 22.27 15.17
CA GLY A 357 -21.43 23.29 15.96
C GLY A 357 -22.14 24.64 15.89
N ALA A 358 -21.60 25.64 16.59
CA ALA A 358 -22.17 27.00 16.56
C ALA A 358 -22.12 27.56 15.13
N GLY A 359 -23.28 27.99 14.62
CA GLY A 359 -23.43 28.57 13.29
C GLY A 359 -23.43 27.58 12.13
N THR A 360 -23.46 26.26 12.38
CA THR A 360 -23.73 25.26 11.33
C THR A 360 -25.21 25.23 10.96
N VAL A 361 -25.49 24.92 9.69
CA VAL A 361 -26.80 24.56 9.14
C VAL A 361 -26.57 23.24 8.43
N SER A 362 -26.79 22.13 9.13
CA SER A 362 -26.38 20.82 8.71
C SER A 362 -27.18 19.74 9.44
N ASP A 363 -27.26 18.55 8.90
CA ASP A 363 -27.86 17.37 9.55
C ASP A 363 -26.83 16.43 10.21
N ALA A 364 -25.53 16.79 10.13
CA ALA A 364 -24.41 16.07 10.72
C ALA A 364 -24.30 14.62 10.22
N ASN A 365 -24.53 14.40 8.92
CA ASN A 365 -24.55 13.06 8.32
C ASN A 365 -23.20 12.62 7.73
N GLY A 366 -22.18 13.47 7.74
CA GLY A 366 -20.85 13.17 7.23
C GLY A 366 -20.63 13.56 5.76
N VAL A 367 -21.51 14.34 5.16
CA VAL A 367 -21.44 14.80 3.76
C VAL A 367 -21.77 16.30 3.72
N LEU A 368 -21.05 17.07 2.90
CA LEU A 368 -21.40 18.47 2.62
C LEU A 368 -22.45 18.50 1.50
N GLU A 369 -23.62 19.06 1.76
CA GLU A 369 -24.66 19.18 0.74
C GLU A 369 -24.93 20.63 0.32
N PRO A 370 -25.57 20.80 -0.86
CA PRO A 370 -25.99 22.14 -1.30
C PRO A 370 -26.96 22.80 -0.30
N GLY A 371 -26.62 24.03 0.12
CA GLY A 371 -27.38 24.82 1.08
C GLY A 371 -26.89 24.70 2.52
N GLU A 372 -25.89 23.88 2.78
CA GLU A 372 -25.33 23.67 4.11
C GLU A 372 -24.16 24.61 4.45
N SER A 373 -23.93 24.73 5.75
CA SER A 373 -22.74 25.30 6.38
C SER A 373 -22.29 24.34 7.46
N VAL A 374 -21.19 23.65 7.25
CA VAL A 374 -20.74 22.47 8.02
C VAL A 374 -19.41 22.74 8.72
N LEU A 375 -19.12 21.97 9.78
CA LEU A 375 -17.76 21.86 10.31
C LEU A 375 -16.90 20.98 9.40
N VAL A 376 -15.66 21.39 9.24
CA VAL A 376 -14.61 20.66 8.51
C VAL A 376 -13.46 20.45 9.49
N GLU A 377 -13.14 19.18 9.74
CA GLU A 377 -12.30 18.70 10.84
C GLU A 377 -11.10 17.91 10.31
N PRO A 378 -10.03 18.59 9.83
CA PRO A 378 -8.81 17.89 9.40
C PRO A 378 -8.11 17.23 10.58
N THR A 379 -7.45 16.08 10.30
CA THR A 379 -6.50 15.46 11.22
C THR A 379 -5.09 15.66 10.70
N TRP A 380 -4.15 15.83 11.63
CA TRP A 380 -2.74 15.97 11.33
C TRP A 380 -1.92 15.07 12.23
N THR A 381 -0.91 14.40 11.66
CA THR A 381 0.09 13.71 12.44
C THR A 381 1.32 14.59 12.58
N TYR A 382 1.64 14.97 13.82
CA TYR A 382 2.82 15.75 14.13
C TYR A 382 3.99 14.83 14.42
N GLN A 383 5.11 15.04 13.73
CA GLN A 383 6.33 14.23 13.84
C GLN A 383 7.54 15.08 14.28
N GLY A 384 7.32 16.25 14.85
CA GLY A 384 8.37 17.16 15.25
C GLY A 384 9.11 16.71 16.53
N THR A 385 10.42 16.94 16.57
CA THR A 385 11.28 16.61 17.75
C THR A 385 11.19 17.66 18.86
N ALA A 386 10.46 18.76 18.67
CA ALA A 386 10.17 19.77 19.67
C ALA A 386 8.68 19.92 19.85
N ALA A 387 8.21 20.14 21.08
CA ALA A 387 6.80 20.44 21.33
C ALA A 387 6.37 21.73 20.58
N ALA A 388 5.17 21.74 20.05
CA ALA A 388 4.63 22.88 19.29
C ALA A 388 3.16 23.13 19.63
N THR A 389 2.64 24.29 19.26
CA THR A 389 1.21 24.56 19.21
C THR A 389 0.81 24.63 17.74
N LEU A 390 -0.09 23.76 17.33
CA LEU A 390 -0.57 23.71 15.96
C LEU A 390 -1.84 24.54 15.82
N THR A 391 -1.83 25.46 14.86
CA THR A 391 -3.00 26.18 14.39
C THR A 391 -3.01 26.15 12.86
N GLY A 392 -4.19 26.22 12.27
CA GLY A 392 -4.39 26.24 10.84
C GLY A 392 -5.16 27.47 10.38
N VAL A 393 -4.90 27.89 9.14
CA VAL A 393 -5.65 28.95 8.45
C VAL A 393 -6.09 28.41 7.10
N ALA A 394 -7.41 28.37 6.89
CA ALA A 394 -8.01 28.04 5.61
C ALA A 394 -8.05 29.24 4.68
N SER A 395 -7.86 29.02 3.38
CA SER A 395 -7.88 30.06 2.35
C SER A 395 -8.28 29.47 0.99
N ALA A 396 -8.56 30.32 0.02
CA ALA A 396 -8.80 29.98 -1.37
C ALA A 396 -9.90 28.88 -1.55
N LEU A 397 -10.98 28.97 -0.75
CA LEU A 397 -12.14 28.12 -0.94
C LEU A 397 -12.77 28.41 -2.31
N ALA A 398 -12.80 27.40 -3.19
CA ALA A 398 -13.28 27.54 -4.55
C ALA A 398 -13.79 26.21 -5.10
N GLY A 399 -14.71 26.29 -6.07
CA GLY A 399 -15.26 25.15 -6.79
C GLY A 399 -15.80 25.59 -8.16
N PRO A 400 -16.56 24.74 -8.88
CA PRO A 400 -17.13 25.07 -10.18
C PRO A 400 -18.00 26.33 -10.12
N ALA A 401 -17.98 27.11 -11.21
CA ALA A 401 -18.85 28.27 -11.38
C ALA A 401 -20.34 27.84 -11.35
N GLY A 402 -21.19 28.70 -10.78
CA GLY A 402 -22.63 28.45 -10.64
C GLY A 402 -23.06 28.10 -9.21
N ALA A 403 -22.14 27.80 -8.32
CA ALA A 403 -22.38 27.72 -6.88
C ALA A 403 -21.60 28.80 -6.13
N GLY A 404 -22.09 29.20 -4.95
CA GLY A 404 -21.40 30.10 -4.03
C GLY A 404 -20.70 29.26 -2.94
N TYR A 405 -19.49 29.68 -2.56
CA TYR A 405 -18.67 29.03 -1.54
C TYR A 405 -18.35 30.05 -0.44
N THR A 406 -18.55 29.67 0.81
CA THR A 406 -18.36 30.53 1.96
C THR A 406 -17.44 29.89 2.97
N LEU A 407 -16.35 30.54 3.30
CA LEU A 407 -15.47 30.19 4.42
C LEU A 407 -15.90 31.05 5.61
N ALA A 408 -16.84 30.53 6.41
CA ALA A 408 -17.46 31.26 7.51
C ALA A 408 -16.59 31.30 8.77
N ASP A 409 -15.71 30.29 8.92
CA ASP A 409 -14.60 30.29 9.87
C ASP A 409 -13.35 29.74 9.17
N ALA A 410 -12.33 30.60 9.13
CA ALA A 410 -11.08 30.31 8.44
C ALA A 410 -9.96 29.85 9.39
N SER A 411 -10.22 29.74 10.68
CA SER A 411 -9.26 29.36 11.70
C SER A 411 -9.55 27.96 12.25
N ALA A 412 -8.50 27.24 12.62
CA ALA A 412 -8.61 26.01 13.40
C ALA A 412 -7.45 25.89 14.38
N SER A 413 -7.70 25.28 15.53
CA SER A 413 -6.69 25.03 16.55
C SER A 413 -6.60 23.55 16.88
N TYR A 414 -5.41 22.99 16.70
CA TYR A 414 -5.07 21.61 17.02
C TYR A 414 -4.40 21.47 18.40
N GLY A 415 -4.29 22.59 19.13
CA GLY A 415 -3.74 22.63 20.47
C GLY A 415 -2.24 22.40 20.57
N ALA A 416 -1.80 22.07 21.77
CA ALA A 416 -0.40 21.76 22.05
C ALA A 416 -0.10 20.30 21.70
N VAL A 417 0.95 20.07 20.91
CA VAL A 417 1.43 18.75 20.52
C VAL A 417 2.79 18.48 21.15
N PRO A 418 3.01 17.31 21.76
CA PRO A 418 4.29 16.98 22.38
C PRO A 418 5.35 16.75 21.30
N ALA A 419 6.62 16.86 21.73
CA ALA A 419 7.74 16.36 20.93
C ALA A 419 7.62 14.86 20.72
N VAL A 420 7.94 14.39 19.52
CA VAL A 420 7.97 12.97 19.17
C VAL A 420 9.41 12.50 19.20
N ALA A 421 9.75 11.68 20.19
CA ALA A 421 11.09 11.12 20.32
C ALA A 421 11.28 9.87 19.43
N THR A 422 10.25 9.04 19.30
CA THR A 422 10.23 7.80 18.49
C THR A 422 8.79 7.45 18.12
N GLY A 423 8.58 6.75 16.99
CA GLY A 423 7.27 6.21 16.59
C GLY A 423 6.53 7.07 15.58
N ASP A 424 5.23 6.79 15.41
CA ASP A 424 4.40 7.31 14.32
C ASP A 424 3.95 8.78 14.47
N GLY A 425 4.33 9.43 15.55
CA GLY A 425 3.92 10.80 15.83
C GLY A 425 2.58 10.89 16.59
N ALA A 426 2.23 12.12 16.98
CA ALA A 426 0.97 12.43 17.65
C ALA A 426 -0.07 12.85 16.61
N THR A 427 -1.13 12.07 16.43
CA THR A 427 -2.28 12.47 15.61
C THR A 427 -3.18 13.38 16.43
N VAL A 428 -3.53 14.53 15.83
CA VAL A 428 -4.39 15.53 16.43
C VAL A 428 -5.45 15.97 15.43
N ASP A 429 -6.61 16.32 15.93
CA ASP A 429 -7.68 16.99 15.20
C ASP A 429 -8.16 18.22 15.97
N CYS A 430 -8.73 19.17 15.24
CA CYS A 430 -9.20 20.41 15.85
C CYS A 430 -10.37 20.20 16.81
N ARG A 431 -11.22 19.22 16.54
CA ARG A 431 -12.42 18.92 17.34
C ARG A 431 -12.07 18.44 18.73
N SER A 432 -11.26 17.37 18.82
CA SER A 432 -10.88 16.76 20.10
C SER A 432 -9.92 17.64 20.89
N ALA A 433 -9.06 18.38 20.19
CA ALA A 433 -8.04 19.20 20.84
C ALA A 433 -8.63 20.48 21.49
N THR A 434 -9.45 21.23 20.77
CA THR A 434 -9.92 22.55 21.20
C THR A 434 -11.40 22.82 20.91
N GLY A 435 -12.00 22.11 19.96
CA GLY A 435 -13.31 22.37 19.41
C GLY A 435 -13.37 23.51 18.39
N ASP A 436 -12.22 24.08 18.03
CA ASP A 436 -12.08 25.20 17.09
C ASP A 436 -11.67 24.66 15.71
N CYS A 437 -12.65 24.43 14.84
CA CYS A 437 -12.50 23.85 13.50
C CYS A 437 -13.07 24.78 12.43
N TYR A 438 -12.68 24.56 11.17
CA TYR A 438 -13.17 25.35 10.04
C TYR A 438 -14.68 25.20 9.86
N ARG A 439 -15.32 26.27 9.34
CA ARG A 439 -16.72 26.23 8.92
C ARG A 439 -16.85 26.67 7.48
N VAL A 440 -17.30 25.73 6.64
CA VAL A 440 -17.42 25.88 5.19
C VAL A 440 -18.89 25.78 4.79
N GLY A 441 -19.33 26.64 3.89
CA GLY A 441 -20.69 26.61 3.36
C GLY A 441 -20.69 26.54 1.84
N VAL A 442 -21.71 25.89 1.29
CA VAL A 442 -21.97 25.84 -0.14
C VAL A 442 -23.40 26.26 -0.42
N SER A 443 -23.61 27.10 -1.42
CA SER A 443 -24.97 27.53 -1.81
C SER A 443 -25.76 26.40 -2.44
N ASN A 444 -27.09 26.51 -2.42
CA ASN A 444 -27.97 25.58 -3.12
C ASN A 444 -28.33 26.17 -4.51
N PRO A 445 -27.59 25.88 -5.58
CA PRO A 445 -27.89 26.39 -6.90
C PRO A 445 -29.10 25.69 -7.50
N ALA A 446 -29.84 26.40 -8.36
CA ALA A 446 -31.01 25.85 -9.06
C ALA A 446 -30.65 24.67 -10.00
N ALA A 447 -29.39 24.62 -10.46
CA ALA A 447 -28.83 23.51 -11.21
C ALA A 447 -27.42 23.22 -10.71
N ARG A 448 -27.04 21.95 -10.63
CA ARG A 448 -25.68 21.54 -10.24
C ARG A 448 -24.66 22.09 -11.25
N PRO A 449 -23.51 22.64 -10.77
CA PRO A 449 -22.46 23.13 -11.64
C PRO A 449 -21.86 22.06 -12.57
N ALA A 450 -21.82 20.79 -12.12
CA ALA A 450 -21.29 19.65 -12.85
C ALA A 450 -21.95 18.36 -12.38
N ALA A 451 -21.77 17.27 -13.14
CA ALA A 451 -22.21 15.93 -12.75
C ALA A 451 -21.51 15.42 -11.48
N HIS A 452 -20.24 15.70 -11.36
CA HIS A 452 -19.43 15.52 -10.16
C HIS A 452 -19.03 16.92 -9.66
N TRP A 453 -19.40 17.23 -8.44
CA TRP A 453 -19.25 18.56 -7.92
C TRP A 453 -18.42 18.56 -6.63
N ASP A 454 -17.23 19.15 -6.72
CA ASP A 454 -16.30 19.27 -5.62
C ASP A 454 -15.95 20.74 -5.38
N THR A 455 -15.58 21.07 -4.14
CA THR A 455 -14.93 22.32 -3.77
C THR A 455 -13.59 22.03 -3.10
N THR A 456 -12.68 22.97 -3.13
CA THR A 456 -11.35 22.82 -2.53
C THR A 456 -10.98 24.04 -1.71
N PHE A 457 -10.18 23.84 -0.66
CA PHE A 457 -9.53 24.93 0.06
C PHE A 457 -8.09 24.58 0.41
N ASN A 458 -7.27 25.61 0.64
CA ASN A 458 -5.92 25.43 1.13
C ASN A 458 -5.91 25.67 2.63
N GLU A 459 -5.30 24.75 3.37
CA GLU A 459 -4.97 24.94 4.78
C GLU A 459 -3.47 25.19 4.92
N THR A 460 -3.11 26.23 5.69
CA THR A 460 -1.73 26.55 6.06
C THR A 460 -1.58 26.38 7.55
N LEU A 461 -0.69 25.48 7.99
CA LEU A 461 -0.37 25.28 9.40
C LEU A 461 0.68 26.27 9.92
N SER A 462 0.64 26.57 11.21
CA SER A 462 1.59 27.45 11.91
C SER A 462 3.04 26.93 11.85
N THR A 463 3.25 25.67 11.53
CA THR A 463 4.54 24.98 11.53
C THR A 463 5.08 24.66 10.15
N THR A 464 4.53 25.21 9.06
CA THR A 464 5.03 25.09 7.68
C THR A 464 4.32 24.11 6.74
N GLY A 465 3.24 23.46 7.16
CA GLY A 465 2.45 22.62 6.25
C GLY A 465 1.47 23.44 5.42
N ILE A 466 1.35 23.16 4.14
CA ILE A 466 0.24 23.61 3.29
C ILE A 466 -0.40 22.34 2.69
N LYS A 467 -1.71 22.23 2.85
CA LYS A 467 -2.49 21.14 2.26
C LYS A 467 -3.66 21.71 1.49
N LYS A 468 -3.86 21.22 0.28
CA LYS A 468 -5.10 21.45 -0.47
C LYS A 468 -6.06 20.30 -0.15
N TRP A 469 -7.18 20.64 0.45
CA TRP A 469 -8.26 19.71 0.76
C TRP A 469 -9.32 19.75 -0.34
N THR A 470 -9.92 18.60 -0.62
CA THR A 470 -11.09 18.47 -1.49
C THR A 470 -12.30 18.12 -0.65
N LEU A 471 -13.39 18.84 -0.84
CA LEU A 471 -14.67 18.60 -0.21
C LEU A 471 -15.65 18.14 -1.29
N HIS A 472 -16.16 16.95 -1.16
CA HIS A 472 -17.14 16.38 -2.07
C HIS A 472 -18.54 16.87 -1.70
N VAL A 473 -19.29 17.42 -2.67
CA VAL A 473 -20.63 17.96 -2.45
C VAL A 473 -21.66 16.93 -2.82
N GLY A 474 -22.42 16.45 -1.85
CA GLY A 474 -23.39 15.36 -1.94
C GLY A 474 -24.64 15.64 -2.75
N ASP A 475 -25.70 14.86 -2.49
CA ASP A 475 -26.96 14.79 -3.26
C ASP A 475 -26.74 14.36 -4.71
N SER A 476 -25.79 13.44 -4.95
CA SER A 476 -25.43 12.97 -6.29
C SER A 476 -26.56 12.19 -6.96
N PHE A 477 -27.42 11.52 -6.18
CA PHE A 477 -28.46 10.65 -6.67
C PHE A 477 -29.83 11.00 -6.08
N GLY A 478 -30.80 11.34 -6.92
CA GLY A 478 -32.13 11.77 -6.48
C GLY A 478 -32.97 10.66 -5.83
N ASP A 479 -32.61 9.38 -6.02
CA ASP A 479 -33.26 8.21 -5.40
C ASP A 479 -32.57 7.73 -4.12
N VAL A 480 -31.57 8.46 -3.61
CA VAL A 480 -30.88 8.18 -2.36
C VAL A 480 -31.06 9.39 -1.42
N PRO A 481 -32.11 9.44 -0.61
CA PRO A 481 -32.30 10.54 0.31
C PRO A 481 -31.23 10.53 1.40
N ARG A 482 -30.90 11.69 1.98
CA ARG A 482 -29.93 11.87 3.08
C ARG A 482 -30.19 10.97 4.27
N SER A 483 -31.48 10.67 4.55
CA SER A 483 -31.88 9.74 5.61
C SER A 483 -31.59 8.25 5.31
N ASN A 484 -31.12 7.91 4.11
CA ASN A 484 -30.73 6.54 3.77
C ASN A 484 -29.47 6.15 4.54
N PRO A 485 -29.46 5.03 5.31
CA PRO A 485 -28.30 4.64 6.12
C PRO A 485 -27.05 4.32 5.33
N PHE A 486 -27.14 4.24 4.00
CA PHE A 486 -26.01 4.03 3.09
C PHE A 486 -25.63 5.30 2.31
N TYR A 487 -26.30 6.43 2.56
CA TYR A 487 -26.12 7.67 1.80
C TYR A 487 -24.65 8.07 1.69
N ALA A 488 -23.96 8.27 2.82
CA ALA A 488 -22.54 8.64 2.83
C ALA A 488 -21.65 7.63 2.10
N LYS A 489 -21.95 6.32 2.18
CA LYS A 489 -21.16 5.28 1.49
C LYS A 489 -21.41 5.25 -0.02
N ILE A 490 -22.60 5.62 -0.46
CA ILE A 490 -22.94 5.74 -1.88
C ILE A 490 -22.23 6.96 -2.48
N GLU A 491 -22.26 8.10 -1.78
CA GLU A 491 -21.52 9.30 -2.16
C GLU A 491 -20.01 9.01 -2.21
N THR A 492 -19.46 8.30 -1.22
CA THR A 492 -18.05 7.86 -1.23
C THR A 492 -17.68 7.10 -2.50
N LEU A 493 -18.49 6.13 -2.93
CA LEU A 493 -18.23 5.37 -4.15
C LEU A 493 -18.29 6.24 -5.41
N PHE A 494 -19.23 7.16 -5.45
CA PHE A 494 -19.40 8.06 -6.60
C PHE A 494 -18.20 8.99 -6.75
N HIS A 495 -17.81 9.67 -5.69
CA HIS A 495 -16.70 10.63 -5.70
C HIS A 495 -15.32 9.96 -5.86
N ASN A 496 -15.18 8.69 -5.50
CA ASN A 496 -13.98 7.89 -5.79
C ASN A 496 -14.02 7.24 -7.20
N GLY A 497 -15.01 7.58 -8.04
CA GLY A 497 -15.09 7.06 -9.41
C GLY A 497 -15.37 5.56 -9.52
N VAL A 498 -15.90 4.94 -8.46
CA VAL A 498 -16.24 3.51 -8.38
C VAL A 498 -17.61 3.21 -8.96
N THR A 499 -18.48 4.20 -9.02
CA THR A 499 -19.83 4.07 -9.60
C THR A 499 -20.27 5.35 -10.28
N SER A 500 -21.06 5.21 -11.33
CA SER A 500 -21.79 6.33 -11.99
C SER A 500 -23.31 6.22 -11.80
N GLY A 501 -23.76 5.30 -10.93
CA GLY A 501 -25.18 5.02 -10.74
C GLY A 501 -25.70 3.87 -11.61
N CYS A 502 -27.02 3.72 -11.66
CA CYS A 502 -27.73 2.78 -12.53
C CYS A 502 -28.35 3.49 -13.75
N ALA A 503 -28.57 4.79 -13.62
CA ALA A 503 -29.01 5.70 -14.65
C ALA A 503 -28.55 7.12 -14.31
N ALA A 504 -28.72 8.08 -15.21
CA ALA A 504 -28.38 9.48 -14.95
C ALA A 504 -29.15 9.98 -13.71
N GLY A 505 -28.40 10.39 -12.66
CA GLY A 505 -28.96 10.90 -11.40
C GLY A 505 -29.67 9.86 -10.52
N ALA A 506 -29.52 8.55 -10.80
CA ALA A 506 -30.10 7.49 -10.00
C ALA A 506 -29.08 6.39 -9.64
N TYR A 507 -29.08 5.95 -8.40
CA TYR A 507 -28.20 4.89 -7.88
C TYR A 507 -28.87 3.52 -7.83
N CYS A 508 -30.18 3.46 -7.71
CA CYS A 508 -30.99 2.24 -7.53
C CYS A 508 -30.56 1.43 -6.27
N PRO A 509 -30.64 2.00 -5.06
CA PRO A 509 -30.04 1.43 -3.84
C PRO A 509 -30.54 0.03 -3.49
N ASP A 510 -31.81 -0.28 -3.80
CA ASP A 510 -32.46 -1.56 -3.47
C ASP A 510 -32.30 -2.63 -4.57
N ALA A 511 -31.75 -2.30 -5.71
CA ALA A 511 -31.53 -3.26 -6.79
C ALA A 511 -30.48 -4.30 -6.39
N SER A 512 -30.74 -5.56 -6.72
CA SER A 512 -29.77 -6.65 -6.55
C SER A 512 -28.60 -6.49 -7.53
N VAL A 513 -27.41 -6.86 -7.09
CA VAL A 513 -26.17 -6.72 -7.87
C VAL A 513 -25.92 -7.99 -8.69
N PRO A 514 -25.95 -7.93 -10.03
CA PRO A 514 -25.47 -9.03 -10.86
C PRO A 514 -23.94 -9.08 -10.89
N ARG A 515 -23.37 -10.23 -11.25
CA ARG A 515 -21.90 -10.45 -11.27
C ARG A 515 -21.18 -9.48 -12.22
N SER A 516 -21.82 -9.06 -13.32
CA SER A 516 -21.27 -8.04 -14.22
C SER A 516 -21.07 -6.69 -13.54
N GLN A 517 -22.05 -6.22 -12.77
CA GLN A 517 -21.94 -4.97 -12.01
C GLN A 517 -20.97 -5.13 -10.83
N MET A 518 -20.96 -6.30 -10.18
CA MET A 518 -19.98 -6.64 -9.17
C MET A 518 -18.56 -6.48 -9.70
N ALA A 519 -18.28 -6.97 -10.91
CA ALA A 519 -16.98 -6.82 -11.53
C ALA A 519 -16.56 -5.36 -11.68
N ILE A 520 -17.48 -4.51 -12.13
CA ILE A 520 -17.22 -3.07 -12.28
C ILE A 520 -16.88 -2.47 -10.90
N PHE A 521 -17.75 -2.62 -9.93
CA PHE A 521 -17.57 -2.04 -8.61
C PHE A 521 -16.23 -2.42 -7.96
N ILE A 522 -15.87 -3.71 -7.97
CA ILE A 522 -14.64 -4.17 -7.30
C ILE A 522 -13.40 -3.80 -8.11
N ALA A 523 -13.43 -3.91 -9.45
CA ALA A 523 -12.29 -3.55 -10.28
C ALA A 523 -12.00 -2.05 -10.21
N ASP A 524 -13.05 -1.22 -10.25
CA ASP A 524 -12.92 0.23 -10.16
C ASP A 524 -12.37 0.63 -8.78
N ALA A 525 -12.87 0.02 -7.71
CA ALA A 525 -12.34 0.26 -6.36
C ALA A 525 -10.87 -0.17 -6.20
N LEU A 526 -10.48 -1.30 -6.78
CA LEU A 526 -9.09 -1.79 -6.75
C LEU A 526 -8.13 -0.93 -7.58
N ALA A 527 -8.61 -0.38 -8.69
CA ALA A 527 -7.81 0.41 -9.62
C ALA A 527 -7.80 1.91 -9.27
N GLY A 528 -8.57 2.34 -8.25
CA GLY A 528 -8.72 3.77 -7.94
C GLY A 528 -9.53 4.52 -9.01
N GLY A 529 -10.58 3.91 -9.52
CA GLY A 529 -11.51 4.45 -10.50
C GLY A 529 -11.57 3.68 -11.81
N GLY A 530 -12.74 3.70 -12.48
CA GLY A 530 -13.01 2.92 -13.69
C GLY A 530 -12.13 3.26 -14.89
N GLY A 531 -11.60 4.50 -14.94
CA GLY A 531 -10.65 4.92 -15.96
C GLY A 531 -9.30 4.19 -15.88
N ASN A 532 -8.93 3.72 -14.71
CA ASN A 532 -7.65 3.08 -14.43
C ASN A 532 -7.67 1.55 -14.66
N VAL A 533 -8.84 0.94 -14.84
CA VAL A 533 -8.94 -0.49 -15.15
C VAL A 533 -8.47 -0.74 -16.59
N PRO A 534 -7.35 -1.46 -16.81
CA PRO A 534 -6.79 -1.62 -18.14
C PRO A 534 -7.65 -2.52 -19.04
N ALA A 535 -7.77 -2.13 -20.32
CA ALA A 535 -8.52 -2.90 -21.32
C ALA A 535 -7.81 -4.20 -21.74
N ALA A 536 -6.51 -4.30 -21.49
CA ALA A 536 -5.69 -5.46 -21.82
C ALA A 536 -4.49 -5.53 -20.87
N GLY A 537 -3.95 -6.74 -20.67
CA GLY A 537 -2.73 -6.93 -19.89
C GLY A 537 -2.50 -8.38 -19.47
N THR A 538 -1.38 -8.58 -18.77
CA THR A 538 -1.00 -9.88 -18.21
C THR A 538 -0.62 -9.73 -16.74
N TRP A 539 -1.33 -10.42 -15.87
CA TRP A 539 -1.06 -10.48 -14.43
C TRP A 539 -1.20 -11.92 -13.94
N ASN A 540 -0.31 -12.33 -13.06
CA ASN A 540 -0.36 -13.66 -12.44
C ASN A 540 -0.45 -14.81 -13.47
N GLY A 541 0.23 -14.67 -14.61
CA GLY A 541 0.23 -15.64 -15.70
C GLY A 541 -1.08 -15.71 -16.51
N LYS A 542 -2.02 -14.78 -16.29
CA LYS A 542 -3.28 -14.68 -17.01
C LYS A 542 -3.28 -13.44 -17.92
N SER A 543 -3.48 -13.64 -19.22
CA SER A 543 -3.56 -12.56 -20.21
C SER A 543 -4.97 -12.38 -20.69
N TYR A 544 -5.37 -11.13 -20.89
CA TYR A 544 -6.65 -10.79 -21.51
C TYR A 544 -6.52 -9.54 -22.39
N ASN A 545 -7.45 -9.41 -23.32
CA ASN A 545 -7.56 -8.21 -24.17
C ASN A 545 -9.02 -8.04 -24.59
N CYS A 546 -9.65 -6.97 -24.18
CA CYS A 546 -11.03 -6.61 -24.51
C CYS A 546 -11.17 -5.86 -25.86
N SER A 547 -10.13 -5.84 -26.70
CA SER A 547 -10.26 -5.43 -28.10
C SER A 547 -10.85 -6.56 -28.95
N SER A 548 -11.42 -6.22 -30.11
CA SER A 548 -11.99 -7.21 -31.05
C SER A 548 -10.95 -8.27 -31.43
N GLY A 549 -11.29 -9.55 -31.25
CA GLY A 549 -10.39 -10.69 -31.50
C GLY A 549 -9.31 -10.92 -30.42
N GLY A 550 -9.37 -10.20 -29.30
CA GLY A 550 -8.43 -10.35 -28.19
C GLY A 550 -8.64 -11.61 -27.35
N ALA A 551 -7.65 -11.92 -26.50
CA ALA A 551 -7.71 -13.06 -25.60
C ALA A 551 -8.76 -12.86 -24.50
N SER A 552 -9.57 -13.88 -24.23
CA SER A 552 -10.58 -13.89 -23.17
C SER A 552 -10.30 -15.01 -22.16
N LEU A 553 -10.50 -14.73 -20.87
CA LEU A 553 -10.44 -15.72 -19.79
C LEU A 553 -11.78 -16.41 -19.55
N PHE A 554 -12.90 -15.83 -20.06
CA PHE A 554 -14.25 -16.34 -19.91
C PHE A 554 -14.98 -16.31 -21.25
N SER A 555 -15.53 -17.45 -21.68
CA SER A 555 -16.18 -17.59 -22.98
C SER A 555 -17.53 -16.86 -23.08
N ASP A 556 -18.15 -16.52 -21.96
CA ASP A 556 -19.40 -15.77 -21.84
C ASP A 556 -19.19 -14.26 -21.55
N VAL A 557 -17.97 -13.77 -21.72
CA VAL A 557 -17.62 -12.34 -21.65
C VAL A 557 -16.96 -11.94 -22.95
N THR A 558 -17.65 -11.13 -23.73
CA THR A 558 -17.18 -10.69 -25.05
C THR A 558 -16.45 -9.34 -24.98
N PRO A 559 -15.59 -9.01 -25.94
CA PRO A 559 -14.92 -7.71 -25.98
C PRO A 559 -15.87 -6.50 -26.05
N THR A 560 -17.11 -6.69 -26.48
CA THR A 560 -18.14 -5.63 -26.59
C THR A 560 -18.89 -5.40 -25.28
N ASP A 561 -18.74 -6.28 -24.29
CA ASP A 561 -19.36 -6.11 -22.99
C ASP A 561 -18.69 -4.97 -22.22
N VAL A 562 -19.47 -4.03 -21.71
CA VAL A 562 -18.97 -2.87 -20.95
C VAL A 562 -18.18 -3.26 -19.70
N PHE A 563 -18.42 -4.46 -19.19
CA PHE A 563 -17.73 -5.04 -18.04
C PHE A 563 -16.57 -5.99 -18.42
N CYS A 564 -16.24 -6.13 -19.71
CA CYS A 564 -15.18 -7.04 -20.17
C CYS A 564 -13.88 -6.83 -19.41
N LYS A 565 -13.33 -5.62 -19.44
CA LYS A 565 -12.06 -5.31 -18.76
C LYS A 565 -12.11 -5.59 -17.25
N HIS A 566 -13.26 -5.32 -16.62
CA HIS A 566 -13.44 -5.48 -15.18
C HIS A 566 -13.46 -6.96 -14.77
N ALA A 567 -14.25 -7.80 -15.46
CA ALA A 567 -14.31 -9.23 -15.18
C ALA A 567 -12.95 -9.93 -15.37
N HIS A 568 -12.26 -9.59 -16.46
CA HIS A 568 -10.95 -10.17 -16.78
C HIS A 568 -9.84 -9.65 -15.87
N TYR A 569 -9.86 -8.36 -15.50
CA TYR A 569 -8.95 -7.78 -14.53
C TYR A 569 -9.06 -8.48 -13.17
N LEU A 570 -10.29 -8.67 -12.66
CA LEU A 570 -10.49 -9.42 -11.41
C LEU A 570 -10.02 -10.87 -11.49
N ALA A 571 -10.19 -11.53 -12.64
CA ALA A 571 -9.67 -12.89 -12.83
C ALA A 571 -8.13 -12.91 -12.85
N ALA A 572 -7.51 -11.94 -13.50
CA ALA A 572 -6.07 -11.78 -13.55
C ALA A 572 -5.48 -11.43 -12.16
N GLN A 573 -6.22 -10.68 -11.34
CA GLN A 573 -5.86 -10.38 -9.94
C GLN A 573 -6.24 -11.50 -8.94
N ASN A 574 -6.70 -12.67 -9.39
CA ASN A 574 -7.13 -13.80 -8.57
C ASN A 574 -8.32 -13.50 -7.62
N VAL A 575 -9.05 -12.44 -7.88
CA VAL A 575 -10.25 -12.06 -7.10
C VAL A 575 -11.44 -12.95 -7.45
N THR A 576 -11.57 -13.33 -8.74
CA THR A 576 -12.60 -14.25 -9.20
C THR A 576 -12.02 -15.45 -9.95
N LEU A 577 -12.73 -16.58 -9.85
CA LEU A 577 -12.45 -17.80 -10.64
C LEU A 577 -13.55 -18.08 -11.66
N GLY A 578 -14.51 -17.16 -11.83
CA GLY A 578 -15.73 -17.41 -12.59
C GLY A 578 -16.80 -18.14 -11.78
N CYS A 579 -17.88 -18.52 -12.41
CA CYS A 579 -18.88 -19.47 -11.89
C CYS A 579 -18.53 -20.92 -12.32
N SER A 580 -17.65 -21.06 -13.32
CA SER A 580 -16.98 -22.29 -13.70
C SER A 580 -15.57 -21.95 -14.23
N ALA A 581 -14.83 -22.96 -14.64
CA ALA A 581 -13.46 -22.77 -15.16
C ALA A 581 -13.38 -21.84 -16.39
N THR A 582 -14.47 -21.75 -17.16
CA THR A 582 -14.52 -20.99 -18.42
C THR A 582 -15.65 -19.96 -18.51
N LEU A 583 -16.51 -19.87 -17.48
CA LEU A 583 -17.67 -18.98 -17.48
C LEU A 583 -17.62 -18.00 -16.31
N TYR A 584 -17.99 -16.76 -16.57
CA TYR A 584 -18.13 -15.71 -15.56
C TYR A 584 -19.55 -15.63 -14.99
N CYS A 585 -20.56 -16.00 -15.77
CA CYS A 585 -21.99 -15.90 -15.47
C CYS A 585 -22.44 -14.46 -15.15
N PRO A 586 -22.29 -13.49 -16.06
CA PRO A 586 -22.45 -12.07 -15.79
C PRO A 586 -23.84 -11.65 -15.30
N ALA A 587 -24.90 -12.36 -15.71
CA ALA A 587 -26.29 -12.07 -15.33
C ALA A 587 -26.70 -12.67 -13.97
N ALA A 588 -25.89 -13.56 -13.39
CA ALA A 588 -26.22 -14.20 -12.10
C ALA A 588 -26.18 -13.17 -10.97
N THR A 589 -27.20 -13.16 -10.12
CA THR A 589 -27.24 -12.31 -8.92
C THR A 589 -26.24 -12.81 -7.88
N VAL A 590 -25.51 -11.90 -7.26
CA VAL A 590 -24.51 -12.20 -6.25
C VAL A 590 -25.17 -12.33 -4.87
N SER A 591 -24.89 -13.44 -4.19
CA SER A 591 -25.27 -13.64 -2.80
C SER A 591 -24.29 -12.93 -1.84
N ARG A 592 -24.72 -12.67 -0.61
CA ARG A 592 -23.84 -12.10 0.44
C ARG A 592 -22.58 -12.93 0.66
N LEU A 593 -22.69 -14.26 0.56
CA LEU A 593 -21.55 -15.16 0.75
C LEU A 593 -20.55 -15.07 -0.40
N GLU A 594 -21.02 -15.04 -1.64
CA GLU A 594 -20.16 -14.81 -2.80
C GLU A 594 -19.50 -13.45 -2.75
N MET A 595 -20.25 -12.41 -2.29
CA MET A 595 -19.71 -11.07 -2.06
C MET A 595 -18.54 -11.12 -1.07
N ALA A 596 -18.70 -11.81 0.06
CA ALA A 596 -17.58 -11.94 1.01
C ALA A 596 -16.36 -12.59 0.35
N GLY A 597 -16.57 -13.58 -0.51
CA GLY A 597 -15.50 -14.18 -1.30
C GLY A 597 -14.79 -13.18 -2.22
N PHE A 598 -15.53 -12.37 -2.95
CA PHE A 598 -14.98 -11.35 -3.84
C PHE A 598 -14.21 -10.27 -3.08
N VAL A 599 -14.83 -9.67 -2.07
CA VAL A 599 -14.24 -8.55 -1.33
C VAL A 599 -13.01 -9.00 -0.51
N ALA A 600 -13.07 -10.14 0.19
CA ALA A 600 -11.93 -10.63 0.94
C ALA A 600 -10.72 -10.97 0.03
N ARG A 601 -11.00 -11.52 -1.18
CA ARG A 601 -9.94 -11.76 -2.17
C ARG A 601 -9.40 -10.46 -2.76
N ALA A 602 -10.26 -9.45 -2.95
CA ALA A 602 -9.85 -8.14 -3.45
C ALA A 602 -8.90 -7.44 -2.46
N ILE A 603 -9.20 -7.45 -1.16
CA ILE A 603 -8.30 -6.91 -0.12
C ILE A 603 -6.94 -7.64 -0.12
N ARG A 604 -6.92 -8.92 -0.52
CA ARG A 604 -5.73 -9.77 -0.57
C ARG A 604 -5.18 -9.99 -1.99
N ALA A 605 -5.61 -9.19 -2.96
CA ALA A 605 -5.08 -9.28 -4.32
C ALA A 605 -3.57 -8.90 -4.34
N PRO A 606 -2.76 -9.57 -5.17
CA PRO A 606 -3.13 -10.66 -6.11
C PRO A 606 -3.12 -12.07 -5.51
N GLY A 607 -2.90 -12.26 -4.21
CA GLY A 607 -2.85 -13.57 -3.55
C GLY A 607 -4.18 -14.33 -3.54
N GLY A 608 -5.31 -13.63 -3.81
CA GLY A 608 -6.63 -14.22 -3.96
C GLY A 608 -7.11 -15.00 -2.74
N GLY A 609 -7.89 -16.06 -2.99
CA GLY A 609 -8.47 -16.88 -1.91
C GLY A 609 -7.44 -17.65 -1.06
N ALA A 610 -6.26 -17.90 -1.58
CA ALA A 610 -5.18 -18.56 -0.83
C ALA A 610 -4.60 -17.63 0.25
N ALA A 611 -4.53 -16.32 -0.04
CA ALA A 611 -4.03 -15.30 0.87
C ALA A 611 -5.04 -14.90 1.97
N VAL A 612 -6.31 -15.31 1.87
CA VAL A 612 -7.28 -15.12 2.97
C VAL A 612 -7.03 -16.19 4.04
N PRO A 613 -6.60 -15.80 5.26
CA PRO A 613 -6.18 -16.76 6.27
C PRO A 613 -7.36 -17.61 6.79
N VAL A 614 -7.07 -18.88 7.11
CA VAL A 614 -8.06 -19.79 7.71
C VAL A 614 -8.37 -19.40 9.16
N SER A 615 -7.41 -18.80 9.85
CA SER A 615 -7.56 -18.20 11.18
C SER A 615 -6.88 -16.84 11.21
N TYR A 616 -7.46 -15.89 11.95
CA TYR A 616 -6.95 -14.52 12.02
C TYR A 616 -7.33 -13.86 13.34
N GLY A 617 -6.48 -12.96 13.80
CA GLY A 617 -6.73 -12.08 14.94
C GLY A 617 -5.92 -12.46 16.20
N PRO A 618 -6.04 -11.62 17.25
CA PRO A 618 -6.93 -10.47 17.30
C PRO A 618 -6.55 -9.37 16.29
N ASP A 619 -7.53 -8.83 15.59
CA ASP A 619 -7.35 -7.69 14.67
C ASP A 619 -7.01 -6.42 15.48
N PRO A 620 -5.99 -5.65 15.10
CA PRO A 620 -5.55 -4.48 15.87
C PRO A 620 -6.63 -3.39 16.04
N GLY A 621 -7.50 -3.22 15.04
CA GLY A 621 -8.54 -2.19 15.06
C GLY A 621 -9.82 -2.61 15.76
N THR A 622 -10.16 -3.90 15.72
CA THR A 622 -11.45 -4.40 16.23
C THR A 622 -11.33 -5.33 17.45
N GLY A 623 -10.14 -5.87 17.72
CA GLY A 623 -9.90 -6.90 18.72
C GLY A 623 -10.52 -8.27 18.39
N ARG A 624 -11.14 -8.44 17.21
CA ARG A 624 -11.86 -9.65 16.82
C ARG A 624 -10.93 -10.71 16.25
N SER A 625 -11.29 -11.97 16.47
CA SER A 625 -10.59 -13.14 15.92
C SER A 625 -11.56 -14.20 15.44
N TYR A 626 -11.09 -15.06 14.53
CA TYR A 626 -11.82 -16.24 14.09
C TYR A 626 -10.88 -17.40 13.77
N ASN A 627 -11.45 -18.60 13.74
CA ASN A 627 -10.75 -19.81 13.28
C ASN A 627 -11.73 -20.71 12.52
N CYS A 628 -11.55 -20.87 11.23
CA CYS A 628 -12.32 -21.77 10.35
C CYS A 628 -11.70 -23.16 10.21
N ASN A 629 -10.74 -23.53 11.04
CA ASN A 629 -10.22 -24.90 11.07
C ASN A 629 -11.28 -25.83 11.67
N THR A 630 -11.69 -26.88 10.93
CA THR A 630 -12.75 -27.80 11.34
C THR A 630 -12.41 -28.64 12.57
N THR A 631 -11.12 -28.75 12.93
CA THR A 631 -10.68 -29.50 14.12
C THR A 631 -10.81 -28.68 15.42
N SER A 632 -10.78 -27.35 15.33
CA SER A 632 -10.90 -26.46 16.49
C SER A 632 -11.53 -25.12 16.06
N PRO A 633 -12.81 -25.12 15.64
CA PRO A 633 -13.44 -23.92 15.09
C PRO A 633 -13.74 -22.88 16.14
N SER A 634 -13.59 -21.61 15.75
CA SER A 634 -14.10 -20.43 16.47
C SER A 634 -14.69 -19.47 15.46
N VAL A 635 -15.99 -19.55 15.22
CA VAL A 635 -16.71 -18.78 14.20
C VAL A 635 -17.74 -17.87 14.84
N HIS A 636 -17.92 -16.68 14.28
CA HIS A 636 -18.89 -15.70 14.78
C HIS A 636 -20.30 -15.92 14.20
N PHE A 637 -20.38 -16.24 12.90
CA PHE A 637 -21.66 -16.43 12.21
C PHE A 637 -22.06 -17.91 12.23
N ALA A 638 -23.15 -18.22 12.92
CA ALA A 638 -23.62 -19.59 13.07
C ALA A 638 -24.08 -20.22 11.76
N ASP A 639 -24.55 -19.41 10.81
CA ASP A 639 -25.02 -19.81 9.49
C ASP A 639 -23.90 -19.85 8.41
N VAL A 640 -22.65 -19.60 8.82
CA VAL A 640 -21.44 -19.82 8.01
C VAL A 640 -20.45 -20.66 8.83
N PRO A 641 -20.70 -21.97 8.95
CA PRO A 641 -19.89 -22.84 9.79
C PRO A 641 -18.46 -23.04 9.24
N ALA A 642 -17.55 -23.55 10.06
CA ALA A 642 -16.16 -23.76 9.69
C ALA A 642 -15.95 -24.65 8.46
N ALA A 643 -16.89 -25.57 8.19
CA ALA A 643 -16.86 -26.45 7.00
C ALA A 643 -17.29 -25.74 5.69
N ASP A 644 -17.86 -24.52 5.79
CA ASP A 644 -18.25 -23.75 4.61
C ASP A 644 -16.99 -23.27 3.88
N PRO A 645 -16.87 -23.43 2.55
CA PRO A 645 -15.68 -23.00 1.79
C PRO A 645 -15.46 -21.48 1.84
N PHE A 646 -16.48 -20.71 2.17
CA PHE A 646 -16.40 -19.26 2.35
C PHE A 646 -16.26 -18.83 3.82
N CYS A 647 -16.18 -19.76 4.78
CA CYS A 647 -16.03 -19.44 6.20
C CYS A 647 -14.95 -18.37 6.42
N LYS A 648 -13.74 -18.61 5.95
CA LYS A 648 -12.64 -17.68 6.12
C LYS A 648 -12.88 -16.30 5.48
N HIS A 649 -13.62 -16.23 4.39
CA HIS A 649 -13.89 -14.97 3.70
C HIS A 649 -14.87 -14.10 4.51
N ALA A 650 -15.98 -14.65 4.92
CA ALA A 650 -16.97 -13.92 5.71
C ALA A 650 -16.41 -13.49 7.08
N HIS A 651 -15.74 -14.42 7.78
CA HIS A 651 -15.20 -14.12 9.10
C HIS A 651 -13.97 -13.20 9.07
N TYR A 652 -13.15 -13.24 8.00
CA TYR A 652 -12.06 -12.29 7.79
C TYR A 652 -12.58 -10.86 7.67
N LEU A 653 -13.59 -10.64 6.84
CA LEU A 653 -14.21 -9.32 6.69
C LEU A 653 -14.88 -8.83 7.98
N TRP A 654 -15.51 -9.75 8.73
CA TRP A 654 -16.09 -9.41 10.03
C TRP A 654 -15.01 -9.04 11.05
N ALA A 655 -13.93 -9.82 11.14
CA ALA A 655 -12.83 -9.53 12.04
C ALA A 655 -12.19 -8.16 11.74
N ARG A 656 -12.04 -7.83 10.46
CA ARG A 656 -11.54 -6.52 10.00
C ARG A 656 -12.56 -5.37 10.13
N GLY A 657 -13.75 -5.60 10.66
CA GLY A 657 -14.78 -4.56 10.78
C GLY A 657 -15.43 -4.12 9.46
N VAL A 658 -15.11 -4.79 8.35
CA VAL A 658 -15.63 -4.43 7.00
C VAL A 658 -17.11 -4.69 6.89
N ILE A 659 -17.57 -5.80 7.46
CA ILE A 659 -18.98 -6.24 7.42
C ILE A 659 -19.55 -6.48 8.81
N ALA A 660 -20.86 -6.37 8.91
CA ALA A 660 -21.67 -6.94 9.97
C ALA A 660 -22.58 -8.04 9.38
N GLY A 661 -23.14 -8.89 10.24
CA GLY A 661 -24.16 -9.84 9.85
C GLY A 661 -25.50 -9.15 9.52
N CYS A 662 -26.49 -9.95 9.12
CA CYS A 662 -27.88 -9.51 9.08
C CYS A 662 -28.51 -9.51 10.49
N SER A 663 -27.87 -10.18 11.46
CA SER A 663 -28.11 -10.10 12.89
C SER A 663 -26.78 -10.19 13.64
N ALA A 664 -26.83 -10.18 14.96
CA ALA A 664 -25.65 -10.26 15.82
C ALA A 664 -24.79 -11.51 15.55
N THR A 665 -25.39 -12.63 15.16
CA THR A 665 -24.70 -13.93 14.98
C THR A 665 -25.01 -14.63 13.66
N GLN A 666 -25.73 -13.96 12.73
CA GLN A 666 -26.06 -14.52 11.41
C GLN A 666 -25.56 -13.62 10.29
N TYR A 667 -25.03 -14.23 9.26
CA TYR A 667 -24.52 -13.57 8.07
C TYR A 667 -25.56 -13.45 6.94
N CYS A 668 -26.54 -14.36 6.93
CA CYS A 668 -27.55 -14.53 5.87
C CYS A 668 -26.90 -14.82 4.50
N PRO A 669 -26.13 -15.91 4.35
CA PRO A 669 -25.24 -16.17 3.23
C PRO A 669 -25.93 -16.22 1.86
N ALA A 670 -27.18 -16.73 1.81
CA ALA A 670 -27.93 -16.89 0.56
C ALA A 670 -28.69 -15.62 0.11
N SER A 671 -28.77 -14.59 0.94
CA SER A 671 -29.49 -13.37 0.57
C SER A 671 -28.79 -12.65 -0.57
N PRO A 672 -29.51 -12.11 -1.58
CA PRO A 672 -28.92 -11.30 -2.63
C PRO A 672 -28.36 -9.99 -2.04
N VAL A 673 -27.22 -9.54 -2.58
CA VAL A 673 -26.62 -8.26 -2.20
C VAL A 673 -27.33 -7.13 -2.93
N ARG A 674 -27.73 -6.09 -2.20
CA ARG A 674 -28.22 -4.84 -2.78
C ARG A 674 -27.08 -3.90 -3.13
N ARG A 675 -27.32 -2.97 -4.06
CA ARG A 675 -26.33 -1.97 -4.47
C ARG A 675 -25.92 -1.07 -3.28
N SER A 676 -26.84 -0.71 -2.39
CA SER A 676 -26.56 0.04 -1.17
C SER A 676 -25.65 -0.71 -0.17
N GLU A 677 -25.87 -2.02 0.00
CA GLU A 677 -25.00 -2.86 0.82
C GLU A 677 -23.60 -3.00 0.19
N MET A 678 -23.54 -3.10 -1.15
CA MET A 678 -22.29 -3.12 -1.91
C MET A 678 -21.48 -1.85 -1.63
N ALA A 679 -22.10 -0.67 -1.65
CA ALA A 679 -21.42 0.58 -1.38
C ALA A 679 -20.73 0.54 0.00
N LYS A 680 -21.43 0.10 1.03
CA LYS A 680 -20.86 -0.03 2.38
C LYS A 680 -19.70 -1.02 2.42
N PHE A 681 -19.85 -2.19 1.79
CA PHE A 681 -18.81 -3.21 1.81
C PHE A 681 -17.54 -2.73 1.15
N LEU A 682 -17.64 -2.08 0.01
CA LEU A 682 -16.48 -1.59 -0.73
C LEU A 682 -15.82 -0.38 -0.06
N ALA A 683 -16.59 0.61 0.36
CA ALA A 683 -16.03 1.76 1.05
C ALA A 683 -15.23 1.33 2.29
N ASN A 684 -15.79 0.43 3.10
CA ASN A 684 -15.10 -0.07 4.28
C ASN A 684 -13.90 -0.99 3.95
N ALA A 685 -14.03 -1.85 2.92
CA ALA A 685 -13.01 -2.84 2.56
C ALA A 685 -11.77 -2.21 1.96
N MET A 686 -11.95 -1.19 1.14
CA MET A 686 -10.88 -0.53 0.40
C MET A 686 -10.37 0.74 1.10
N GLY A 687 -10.95 1.08 2.28
CA GLY A 687 -10.62 2.32 2.97
C GLY A 687 -10.92 3.56 2.12
N LEU A 688 -12.00 3.50 1.31
CA LEU A 688 -12.41 4.66 0.52
C LEU A 688 -12.98 5.71 1.45
N GLU A 689 -12.45 6.89 1.35
CA GLU A 689 -12.91 8.05 2.08
C GLU A 689 -13.68 8.98 1.14
N LEU A 690 -14.70 9.65 1.65
CA LEU A 690 -15.45 10.65 0.90
C LEU A 690 -14.57 11.86 0.63
N ASP A 691 -13.78 12.22 1.62
CA ASP A 691 -12.84 13.34 1.59
C ASP A 691 -11.44 12.74 1.38
N GLY A 692 -11.10 12.50 0.14
CA GLY A 692 -9.82 11.88 -0.25
C GLY A 692 -8.60 12.73 0.10
N PRO A 693 -7.39 12.15 -0.01
CA PRO A 693 -6.14 12.79 0.36
C PRO A 693 -5.83 14.07 -0.43
#